data_56b14f1a88f4f1d83845da43780b6fc7
#
_entry.id   56b14f1a88f4f1d83845da43780b6fc7
#
_cell.length_a   1.000
_cell.length_b   1.000
_cell.length_c   1.000
_cell.angle_alpha   90.00
_cell.angle_beta   90.00
_cell.angle_gamma   90.00
#
_symmetry.space_group_name_H-M   'P 1'
#
loop_
_entity.id
_entity.type
_entity.pdbx_description
1 polymer ?
#
loop_
_entity_poly.entity_id
_entity_poly.type
_entity_poly.pdbx_seq_one_letter_code
_entity_poly.pdbx_strand_id
1 'polypeptide(L)'
;MDTIISNIPFTIYKDECSYCFQNEKNMLGENAEKCLYFCLQCYQAFCPTDLPLHEKAASDHTLFLKYTRKEKDLQDENESKLKKVKLEIQNEPSLDEKFELEWCILKKNGTICNSVTLLNHDDAITSENQKVFEWINKIFDKKSIEYQEKDQQWKLEIKSCEHTKSLEASFKDVDLKFNKNNIKCNDCDIKENLWLCLECGNLGCGRNQAGIEGNSHAVEHQKSNPSHSLVLKLGSFSESNQDIYCYTCDDEVKVSDSFLPEFMAILSKSGISSENFASEKGLAELNVEQNLNWDFKVKDANGEDLKSMKPNKEVGTGLMNLGNSCYLNAVVQSLFNDGISVKKFDMFREDSSYNKLLADVVYPNSNIKIQLQKLLSAIQENPEQYSHGVKPLLIKKLICLGNEEFSSGRQQDAMEFLTYFLNVLENKVLSKGDPTLDKLFKFDTVNKMQCSSCKKYKIVEALGESFLNVPLDEGLNEQNLSDKLFDIFSESDIGFKCPECDNSMSSKIEFKTYPETLIVNPTRIKLENWVPVKTCSKLIVPETIDLSLLDYTEVDPTDLVTESAKKFVPNEALISQLIEFGGFTRNACIRALKANDNNEDIELSLNWVYDHIDDADINEPLKEDDENSKGFDEESLNMMKSMGLSEKLCIKGLKLKDGNVEQAIDWVFSNLDDNGELENESKSTKAEHGNKFLGEEKSYVLQSVICHKGNSVHSGHYVTFIRKEIDGKSVWVLYNDEKIVKLEESAPNKIED
;
A
#
# COMPACT_ATOMS: atom_id res chain seq x y z
N MET A 1 -10.25 47.00 4.17
CA MET A 1 -9.64 45.89 4.96
C MET A 1 -10.67 44.82 5.32
N ASP A 2 -11.88 45.17 5.76
CA ASP A 2 -12.94 44.17 6.12
C ASP A 2 -13.33 43.24 4.96
N THR A 3 -13.08 43.59 3.72
CA THR A 3 -13.33 42.76 2.53
C THR A 3 -12.23 41.70 2.28
N ILE A 4 -11.11 41.74 2.98
CA ILE A 4 -9.99 40.78 2.85
C ILE A 4 -10.21 39.57 3.76
N ILE A 5 -10.87 39.78 4.90
CA ILE A 5 -11.11 38.74 5.89
C ILE A 5 -12.17 37.77 5.37
N SER A 6 -11.77 36.52 5.21
CA SER A 6 -12.63 35.41 4.79
C SER A 6 -12.56 34.24 5.78
N ASN A 7 -13.49 33.30 5.66
CA ASN A 7 -13.44 32.08 6.45
C ASN A 7 -12.24 31.23 6.00
N ILE A 8 -11.36 30.89 6.92
CA ILE A 8 -10.19 30.03 6.65
C ILE A 8 -10.70 28.59 6.42
N PRO A 9 -10.44 27.97 5.27
CA PRO A 9 -10.89 26.62 4.98
C PRO A 9 -10.27 25.61 5.95
N PHE A 10 -10.85 24.40 6.04
CA PHE A 10 -10.34 23.36 6.92
C PHE A 10 -8.91 22.97 6.55
N THR A 11 -8.62 22.83 5.27
CA THR A 11 -7.29 22.45 4.75
C THR A 11 -6.61 23.66 4.13
N ILE A 12 -5.36 23.92 4.51
CA ILE A 12 -4.49 24.95 3.94
C ILE A 12 -3.10 24.35 3.63
N TYR A 13 -2.44 24.90 2.62
CA TYR A 13 -1.12 24.44 2.13
C TYR A 13 -0.14 25.61 2.18
N LYS A 14 0.56 25.73 3.31
CA LYS A 14 1.41 26.89 3.58
C LYS A 14 2.90 26.59 3.80
N ASP A 15 3.27 25.31 3.90
CA ASP A 15 4.61 24.94 4.37
C ASP A 15 5.63 24.74 3.25
N GLU A 16 5.15 24.55 2.02
CA GLU A 16 5.96 24.39 0.83
C GLU A 16 5.23 24.86 -0.44
N CYS A 17 5.96 25.02 -1.54
CA CYS A 17 5.39 25.35 -2.83
C CYS A 17 4.48 24.22 -3.34
N SER A 18 3.34 24.60 -3.93
CA SER A 18 2.37 23.63 -4.46
C SER A 18 2.85 22.89 -5.71
N TYR A 19 3.82 23.42 -6.46
CA TYR A 19 4.37 22.83 -7.67
C TYR A 19 5.75 22.17 -7.48
N CYS A 20 6.48 22.50 -6.40
CA CYS A 20 7.76 21.90 -6.04
C CYS A 20 7.85 21.79 -4.51
N PHE A 21 8.92 21.16 -3.97
CA PHE A 21 9.12 21.05 -2.52
C PHE A 21 9.93 22.22 -1.94
N GLN A 22 10.01 23.35 -2.64
CA GLN A 22 10.72 24.53 -2.15
C GLN A 22 9.96 25.19 -1.00
N ASN A 23 10.72 25.56 0.01
CA ASN A 23 10.31 26.38 1.12
C ASN A 23 11.43 27.37 1.44
N GLU A 24 11.26 28.21 2.43
CA GLU A 24 12.21 29.27 2.78
C GLU A 24 13.61 28.74 3.16
N LYS A 25 13.69 27.46 3.61
CA LYS A 25 14.95 26.85 4.08
C LYS A 25 15.77 26.22 2.95
N ASN A 26 15.12 25.64 1.95
CA ASN A 26 15.78 24.87 0.89
C ASN A 26 15.96 25.62 -0.44
N MET A 27 15.55 26.89 -0.53
CA MET A 27 15.80 27.73 -1.69
C MET A 27 17.30 28.04 -1.82
N LEU A 28 17.90 27.62 -2.94
CA LEU A 28 19.33 27.82 -3.24
C LEU A 28 19.56 29.16 -3.92
N GLY A 29 20.71 29.77 -3.66
CA GLY A 29 21.22 31.00 -4.28
C GLY A 29 21.39 32.12 -3.27
N GLU A 30 22.56 32.81 -3.34
CA GLU A 30 22.87 33.95 -2.45
C GLU A 30 21.92 35.13 -2.65
N ASN A 31 21.36 35.28 -3.88
CA ASN A 31 20.41 36.33 -4.25
C ASN A 31 18.96 35.80 -4.39
N ALA A 32 18.68 34.53 -3.99
CA ALA A 32 17.34 33.99 -4.08
C ALA A 32 16.44 34.66 -3.03
N GLU A 33 15.25 35.06 -3.46
CA GLU A 33 14.21 35.57 -2.57
C GLU A 33 13.63 34.41 -1.77
N LYS A 34 14.13 34.21 -0.54
CA LYS A 34 13.75 33.12 0.35
C LYS A 34 12.40 33.38 1.01
N CYS A 35 11.35 33.38 0.22
CA CYS A 35 9.99 33.62 0.69
C CYS A 35 8.99 32.73 -0.06
N LEU A 36 7.81 32.56 0.52
CA LEU A 36 6.66 31.98 -0.15
C LEU A 36 5.55 33.02 -0.35
N TYR A 37 4.78 32.85 -1.42
CA TYR A 37 3.59 33.63 -1.73
C TYR A 37 2.37 32.76 -1.49
N PHE A 38 1.61 33.05 -0.46
CA PHE A 38 0.39 32.35 -0.11
C PHE A 38 -0.82 33.07 -0.68
N CYS A 39 -1.55 32.43 -1.56
CA CYS A 39 -2.77 33.00 -2.13
C CYS A 39 -3.89 33.02 -1.10
N LEU A 40 -4.41 34.19 -0.77
CA LEU A 40 -5.50 34.37 0.21
C LEU A 40 -6.89 34.00 -0.34
N GLN A 41 -6.99 33.55 -1.59
CA GLN A 41 -8.23 33.12 -2.23
C GLN A 41 -8.34 31.62 -2.35
N CYS A 42 -7.23 30.88 -2.64
CA CYS A 42 -7.22 29.42 -2.70
C CYS A 42 -6.45 28.75 -1.56
N TYR A 43 -5.80 29.51 -0.68
CA TYR A 43 -5.07 29.03 0.50
C TYR A 43 -3.95 28.02 0.19
N GLN A 44 -3.19 28.31 -0.87
CA GLN A 44 -2.04 27.53 -1.31
C GLN A 44 -0.79 28.43 -1.43
N ALA A 45 0.39 27.86 -1.14
CA ALA A 45 1.66 28.58 -1.22
C ALA A 45 2.43 28.24 -2.52
N PHE A 46 3.20 29.23 -3.00
CA PHE A 46 4.00 29.15 -4.21
C PHE A 46 5.36 29.80 -3.98
N CYS A 47 6.42 29.19 -4.48
CA CYS A 47 7.73 29.83 -4.52
C CYS A 47 7.77 30.94 -5.60
N PRO A 48 8.75 31.86 -5.55
CA PRO A 48 8.87 32.93 -6.56
C PRO A 48 8.96 32.39 -8.00
N THR A 49 9.58 31.22 -8.19
CA THR A 49 9.78 30.61 -9.52
C THR A 49 8.48 30.07 -10.11
N ASP A 50 7.65 29.45 -9.28
CA ASP A 50 6.43 28.76 -9.72
C ASP A 50 5.17 29.63 -9.61
N LEU A 51 5.23 30.76 -8.92
CA LEU A 51 4.13 31.69 -8.78
C LEU A 51 3.48 32.07 -10.13
N PRO A 52 4.23 32.31 -11.24
CA PRO A 52 3.65 32.60 -12.54
C PRO A 52 2.73 31.51 -13.10
N LEU A 53 2.92 30.23 -12.71
CA LEU A 53 2.03 29.14 -13.09
C LEU A 53 0.65 29.33 -12.45
N HIS A 54 0.63 29.66 -11.17
CA HIS A 54 -0.62 29.96 -10.47
C HIS A 54 -1.28 31.23 -10.99
N GLU A 55 -0.51 32.27 -11.31
CA GLU A 55 -1.04 33.49 -11.90
C GLU A 55 -1.75 33.25 -13.23
N LYS A 56 -1.26 32.29 -14.00
CA LYS A 56 -1.86 31.88 -15.28
C LYS A 56 -3.13 31.04 -15.05
N ALA A 57 -3.10 30.08 -14.12
CA ALA A 57 -4.21 29.22 -13.82
C ALA A 57 -5.37 29.92 -13.08
N ALA A 58 -5.06 30.96 -12.29
CA ALA A 58 -5.99 31.71 -11.48
C ALA A 58 -5.79 33.22 -11.66
N SER A 59 -6.11 33.71 -12.83
CA SER A 59 -5.88 35.12 -13.20
C SER A 59 -6.65 36.11 -12.34
N ASP A 60 -7.82 35.71 -11.81
CA ASP A 60 -8.70 36.48 -10.92
C ASP A 60 -8.23 36.48 -9.45
N HIS A 61 -7.25 35.64 -9.09
CA HIS A 61 -6.64 35.68 -7.77
C HIS A 61 -5.68 36.86 -7.66
N THR A 62 -5.99 37.80 -6.80
CA THR A 62 -5.29 39.09 -6.73
C THR A 62 -4.64 39.38 -5.38
N LEU A 63 -4.95 38.63 -4.35
CA LEU A 63 -4.47 38.87 -2.99
C LEU A 63 -3.51 37.76 -2.55
N PHE A 64 -2.31 38.17 -2.15
CA PHE A 64 -1.25 37.27 -1.74
C PHE A 64 -0.65 37.73 -0.41
N LEU A 65 -0.27 36.78 0.41
CA LEU A 65 0.53 36.98 1.60
C LEU A 65 1.95 36.50 1.27
N LYS A 66 2.89 37.43 1.14
CA LYS A 66 4.31 37.13 1.03
C LYS A 66 4.87 36.99 2.43
N TYR A 67 5.56 35.90 2.72
CA TYR A 67 6.07 35.63 4.07
C TYR A 67 7.41 34.90 4.05
N THR A 68 8.16 35.08 5.16
CA THR A 68 9.43 34.43 5.45
C THR A 68 9.38 33.98 6.92
N ARG A 69 9.85 32.76 7.21
CA ARG A 69 10.01 32.22 8.57
C ARG A 69 11.50 32.05 8.84
N LYS A 70 12.00 32.69 9.89
CA LYS A 70 13.38 32.55 10.38
C LYS A 70 13.35 31.78 11.71
N GLU A 71 14.16 30.75 11.84
CA GLU A 71 14.29 30.06 13.13
C GLU A 71 14.87 31.01 14.19
N LYS A 72 14.24 31.08 15.36
CA LYS A 72 14.78 31.78 16.49
C LYS A 72 15.98 31.00 17.03
N ASP A 73 17.11 31.65 17.26
CA ASP A 73 18.25 31.07 17.97
C ASP A 73 17.83 30.80 19.43
N LEU A 74 17.27 29.62 19.69
CA LEU A 74 17.01 29.16 21.04
C LEU A 74 18.35 28.77 21.67
N GLN A 75 18.87 29.64 22.52
CA GLN A 75 20.08 29.34 23.29
C GLN A 75 19.93 28.07 24.10
N ASP A 76 20.97 27.26 24.12
CA ASP A 76 21.16 25.88 24.58
C ASP A 76 20.76 25.52 26.03
N GLU A 77 19.84 26.19 26.69
CA GLU A 77 19.46 25.84 28.05
C GLU A 77 18.51 24.64 28.22
N ASN A 78 17.97 24.10 27.16
CA ASN A 78 16.96 23.03 27.21
C ASN A 78 17.35 21.68 26.60
N GLU A 79 18.53 21.50 26.00
CA GLU A 79 18.90 20.18 25.42
C GLU A 79 18.99 19.06 26.48
N SER A 80 19.30 19.38 27.75
CA SER A 80 19.34 18.36 28.80
C SER A 80 17.96 17.93 29.32
N LYS A 81 16.90 18.71 29.08
CA LYS A 81 15.51 18.38 29.41
C LYS A 81 14.80 17.65 28.26
N LEU A 82 15.21 17.87 27.01
CA LEU A 82 14.64 17.23 25.82
C LEU A 82 14.94 15.73 25.71
N LYS A 83 15.96 15.21 26.38
CA LYS A 83 16.30 13.77 26.38
C LYS A 83 15.38 12.89 27.26
N LYS A 84 14.42 13.46 27.96
CA LYS A 84 13.42 12.75 28.79
C LYS A 84 11.97 13.04 28.41
N VAL A 85 11.71 13.75 27.34
CA VAL A 85 10.35 14.05 26.92
C VAL A 85 9.85 12.85 26.11
N LYS A 86 8.82 12.15 26.65
CA LYS A 86 7.88 11.36 25.86
C LYS A 86 7.64 12.10 24.55
N LEU A 87 7.45 11.38 23.45
CA LEU A 87 6.87 11.96 22.23
C LEU A 87 5.48 12.53 22.57
N GLU A 88 5.46 13.61 23.33
CA GLU A 88 4.26 14.40 23.59
C GLU A 88 3.93 15.18 22.33
N ILE A 89 3.22 14.52 21.42
CA ILE A 89 2.59 15.13 20.24
C ILE A 89 1.67 16.29 20.66
N GLN A 90 1.34 16.40 21.93
CA GLN A 90 0.45 17.42 22.48
C GLN A 90 1.10 18.77 22.83
N ASN A 91 2.44 18.86 22.85
CA ASN A 91 3.15 20.10 23.24
C ASN A 91 4.33 20.42 22.31
N GLU A 92 4.21 20.24 20.99
CA GLU A 92 5.14 20.96 20.11
C GLU A 92 4.93 22.47 20.34
N PRO A 93 6.01 23.24 20.61
CA PRO A 93 5.90 24.68 20.79
C PRO A 93 5.20 25.29 19.57
N SER A 94 4.39 26.31 19.79
CA SER A 94 3.68 27.00 18.71
C SER A 94 4.67 27.49 17.66
N LEU A 95 4.23 27.67 16.42
CA LEU A 95 5.11 28.17 15.34
C LEU A 95 5.75 29.52 15.74
N ASP A 96 5.05 30.34 16.51
CA ASP A 96 5.54 31.62 17.02
C ASP A 96 6.66 31.49 18.04
N GLU A 97 6.74 30.36 18.78
CA GLU A 97 7.85 30.10 19.71
C GLU A 97 9.11 29.67 18.98
N LYS A 98 8.98 29.02 17.82
CA LYS A 98 10.11 28.52 17.04
C LYS A 98 10.63 29.49 15.99
N PHE A 99 9.76 30.36 15.43
CA PHE A 99 10.09 31.17 14.27
C PHE A 99 9.76 32.64 14.48
N GLU A 100 10.61 33.52 13.91
CA GLU A 100 10.25 34.90 13.59
C GLU A 100 9.56 34.93 12.24
N LEU A 101 8.35 35.50 12.19
CA LEU A 101 7.53 35.58 11.00
C LEU A 101 7.54 37.02 10.47
N GLU A 102 8.08 37.21 9.27
CA GLU A 102 7.97 38.47 8.52
C GLU A 102 6.95 38.26 7.38
N TRP A 103 5.98 39.17 7.25
CA TRP A 103 5.01 39.07 6.18
C TRP A 103 4.49 40.41 5.67
N CYS A 104 3.97 40.42 4.43
CA CYS A 104 3.20 41.52 3.90
C CYS A 104 2.06 41.04 3.00
N ILE A 105 0.94 41.75 3.01
CA ILE A 105 -0.18 41.53 2.10
C ILE A 105 0.05 42.31 0.83
N LEU A 106 0.01 41.61 -0.30
CA LEU A 106 0.19 42.19 -1.64
C LEU A 106 -1.10 42.08 -2.43
N LYS A 107 -1.43 43.13 -3.16
CA LYS A 107 -2.46 43.13 -4.20
C LYS A 107 -1.78 43.19 -5.57
N LYS A 108 -1.96 42.16 -6.36
CA LYS A 108 -1.43 42.06 -7.73
C LYS A 108 -2.16 43.04 -8.65
N ASN A 109 -1.39 43.73 -9.52
CA ASN A 109 -1.90 44.57 -10.59
C ASN A 109 -1.43 44.03 -11.94
N GLY A 110 -2.20 43.11 -12.52
CA GLY A 110 -1.78 42.34 -13.67
C GLY A 110 -0.91 41.13 -13.26
N THR A 111 0.32 41.38 -12.85
CA THR A 111 1.26 40.38 -12.35
C THR A 111 1.73 40.69 -10.93
N ILE A 112 2.28 39.72 -10.21
CA ILE A 112 2.80 39.91 -8.85
C ILE A 112 4.02 40.89 -8.84
N CYS A 113 4.79 40.96 -9.92
CA CYS A 113 5.89 41.89 -10.06
C CYS A 113 5.44 43.36 -10.04
N ASN A 114 4.16 43.62 -10.37
CA ASN A 114 3.53 44.93 -10.30
C ASN A 114 2.57 45.05 -9.12
N SER A 115 2.79 44.29 -8.04
CA SER A 115 1.91 44.33 -6.86
C SER A 115 2.10 45.60 -6.05
N VAL A 116 1.03 45.97 -5.33
CA VAL A 116 1.04 47.06 -4.34
C VAL A 116 0.94 46.43 -2.96
N THR A 117 1.83 46.79 -2.06
CA THR A 117 1.73 46.39 -0.66
C THR A 117 0.55 47.08 0.00
N LEU A 118 -0.38 46.31 0.54
CA LEU A 118 -1.54 46.81 1.26
C LEU A 118 -1.26 46.97 2.74
N LEU A 119 -0.49 46.07 3.33
CA LEU A 119 -0.18 46.03 4.75
C LEU A 119 1.09 45.23 5.00
N ASN A 120 1.99 45.76 5.83
CA ASN A 120 3.18 45.07 6.35
C ASN A 120 2.90 44.56 7.78
N HIS A 121 3.73 43.62 8.22
CA HIS A 121 3.66 43.06 9.56
C HIS A 121 3.70 44.14 10.66
N ASP A 122 4.65 45.08 10.57
CA ASP A 122 4.83 46.14 11.56
C ASP A 122 3.65 47.12 11.62
N ASP A 123 3.07 47.43 10.46
CA ASP A 123 1.91 48.33 10.36
C ASP A 123 0.60 47.60 10.83
N ALA A 124 0.58 46.28 10.81
CA ALA A 124 -0.56 45.48 11.19
C ALA A 124 -0.78 45.41 12.72
N ILE A 125 0.27 45.63 13.51
CA ILE A 125 0.24 45.59 14.96
C ILE A 125 -0.56 46.81 15.53
N THR A 126 -0.86 47.78 14.69
CA THR A 126 -1.63 48.97 15.10
C THR A 126 -3.09 48.63 15.38
N SER A 127 -3.74 49.39 16.27
CA SER A 127 -5.15 49.18 16.69
C SER A 127 -6.15 49.21 15.52
N GLU A 128 -5.85 49.90 14.44
CA GLU A 128 -6.71 50.01 13.26
C GLU A 128 -6.71 48.70 12.41
N ASN A 129 -5.66 47.95 12.44
CA ASN A 129 -5.48 46.75 11.61
C ASN A 129 -5.52 45.44 12.41
N GLN A 130 -5.79 45.50 13.70
CA GLN A 130 -5.75 44.37 14.63
C GLN A 130 -6.55 43.14 14.16
N LYS A 131 -7.72 43.35 13.55
CA LYS A 131 -8.54 42.24 13.03
C LYS A 131 -7.86 41.47 11.89
N VAL A 132 -7.15 42.19 11.02
CA VAL A 132 -6.39 41.55 9.92
C VAL A 132 -5.19 40.81 10.49
N PHE A 133 -4.49 41.39 11.46
CA PHE A 133 -3.38 40.76 12.15
C PHE A 133 -3.80 39.45 12.82
N GLU A 134 -4.90 39.47 13.59
CA GLU A 134 -5.44 38.26 14.22
C GLU A 134 -5.89 37.21 13.22
N TRP A 135 -6.42 37.62 12.06
CA TRP A 135 -6.81 36.70 11.00
C TRP A 135 -5.60 36.05 10.32
N ILE A 136 -4.54 36.79 10.07
CA ILE A 136 -3.28 36.26 9.54
C ILE A 136 -2.64 35.29 10.54
N ASN A 137 -2.60 35.64 11.82
CA ASN A 137 -2.09 34.74 12.85
C ASN A 137 -2.91 33.43 12.89
N LYS A 138 -4.23 33.48 12.77
CA LYS A 138 -5.06 32.28 12.66
C LYS A 138 -4.72 31.42 11.44
N ILE A 139 -4.26 32.01 10.32
CA ILE A 139 -3.78 31.25 9.17
C ILE A 139 -2.48 30.52 9.52
N PHE A 140 -1.54 31.20 10.20
CA PHE A 140 -0.26 30.60 10.58
C PHE A 140 -0.40 29.60 11.72
N ASP A 141 -1.27 29.85 12.70
CA ASP A 141 -1.54 28.93 13.83
C ASP A 141 -2.32 27.70 13.37
N LYS A 142 -3.05 27.79 12.26
CA LYS A 142 -3.78 26.65 11.75
C LYS A 142 -2.81 25.57 11.36
N LYS A 143 -2.97 24.36 11.93
CA LYS A 143 -2.20 23.19 11.55
C LYS A 143 -2.32 22.97 10.04
N SER A 144 -1.18 22.92 9.36
CA SER A 144 -1.15 22.53 7.97
C SER A 144 -1.56 21.06 7.81
N ILE A 145 -1.82 20.65 6.58
CA ILE A 145 -2.17 19.26 6.30
C ILE A 145 -1.11 18.29 6.82
N GLU A 146 0.17 18.67 6.82
CA GLU A 146 1.27 17.88 7.33
C GLU A 146 1.15 17.56 8.83
N TYR A 147 0.69 18.53 9.62
CA TYR A 147 0.48 18.33 11.04
C TYR A 147 -0.84 17.62 11.34
N GLN A 148 -1.87 17.83 10.52
CA GLN A 148 -3.15 17.11 10.66
C GLN A 148 -2.97 15.61 10.38
N GLU A 149 -2.18 15.25 9.38
CA GLU A 149 -1.88 13.86 9.04
C GLU A 149 -1.00 13.19 10.11
N LYS A 150 -0.03 13.89 10.71
CA LYS A 150 0.70 13.36 11.87
C LYS A 150 -0.26 12.95 12.98
N ASP A 151 -1.19 13.83 13.37
CA ASP A 151 -2.17 13.55 14.42
C ASP A 151 -3.10 12.36 14.06
N GLN A 152 -3.35 12.11 12.76
CA GLN A 152 -4.19 10.98 12.30
C GLN A 152 -3.37 9.69 12.15
N GLN A 153 -2.13 9.77 11.67
CA GLN A 153 -1.25 8.61 11.53
C GLN A 153 -0.92 7.96 12.88
N TRP A 154 -0.87 8.76 13.96
CA TRP A 154 -0.65 8.26 15.31
C TRP A 154 -1.90 7.67 15.96
N LYS A 155 -3.08 7.95 15.44
CA LYS A 155 -4.33 7.29 15.82
C LYS A 155 -4.50 6.04 14.96
N LEU A 156 -3.67 5.03 15.22
CA LEU A 156 -3.86 3.71 14.64
C LEU A 156 -5.26 3.23 14.99
N GLU A 157 -6.05 2.90 13.99
CA GLU A 157 -7.35 2.27 14.22
C GLU A 157 -7.11 0.80 14.59
N ILE A 158 -6.83 0.59 15.89
CA ILE A 158 -6.61 -0.74 16.45
C ILE A 158 -7.97 -1.44 16.46
N LYS A 159 -8.07 -2.59 15.80
CA LYS A 159 -9.30 -3.38 15.71
C LYS A 159 -9.36 -4.45 16.79
N SER A 160 -10.55 -4.84 17.19
CA SER A 160 -10.75 -6.03 18.03
C SER A 160 -10.62 -7.30 17.18
N CYS A 161 -10.09 -8.38 17.75
CA CYS A 161 -10.02 -9.70 17.13
C CYS A 161 -10.97 -10.68 17.83
N GLU A 162 -11.11 -11.89 17.28
CA GLU A 162 -11.96 -12.93 17.91
C GLU A 162 -11.43 -13.32 19.32
N HIS A 163 -10.12 -13.23 19.56
CA HIS A 163 -9.54 -13.52 20.88
C HIS A 163 -9.92 -12.47 21.90
N THR A 164 -9.97 -11.18 21.54
CA THR A 164 -10.46 -10.13 22.45
C THR A 164 -11.95 -10.29 22.75
N LYS A 165 -12.78 -10.70 21.78
CA LYS A 165 -14.20 -11.00 22.02
C LYS A 165 -14.38 -12.21 22.97
N SER A 166 -13.55 -13.23 22.82
CA SER A 166 -13.54 -14.38 23.72
C SER A 166 -13.11 -14.00 25.13
N LEU A 167 -12.09 -13.14 25.25
CA LEU A 167 -11.65 -12.57 26.53
C LEU A 167 -12.78 -11.78 27.20
N GLU A 168 -13.46 -10.90 26.47
CA GLU A 168 -14.56 -10.07 27.00
C GLU A 168 -15.66 -10.94 27.64
N ALA A 169 -15.94 -12.09 27.06
CA ALA A 169 -16.95 -13.03 27.58
C ALA A 169 -16.51 -13.72 28.88
N SER A 170 -15.22 -13.96 29.08
CA SER A 170 -14.68 -14.76 30.19
C SER A 170 -13.90 -13.97 31.24
N PHE A 171 -13.51 -12.72 30.96
CA PHE A 171 -12.56 -11.94 31.78
C PHE A 171 -13.04 -11.67 33.21
N LYS A 172 -14.34 -11.65 33.45
CA LYS A 172 -14.93 -11.47 34.79
C LYS A 172 -14.54 -12.56 35.78
N ASP A 173 -14.30 -13.76 35.28
CA ASP A 173 -13.99 -14.94 36.07
C ASP A 173 -12.48 -15.22 36.13
N VAL A 174 -11.66 -14.38 35.50
CA VAL A 174 -10.20 -14.56 35.47
C VAL A 174 -9.57 -14.07 36.77
N ASP A 175 -8.91 -14.97 37.48
CA ASP A 175 -8.05 -14.64 38.63
C ASP A 175 -6.62 -14.32 38.14
N LEU A 176 -6.37 -13.04 37.89
CA LEU A 176 -5.03 -12.58 37.49
C LEU A 176 -4.09 -12.70 38.68
N LYS A 177 -3.25 -13.72 38.72
CA LYS A 177 -2.24 -13.97 39.78
C LYS A 177 -1.08 -12.98 39.64
N PHE A 178 -1.32 -11.71 39.93
CA PHE A 178 -0.35 -10.63 39.86
C PHE A 178 0.27 -10.31 41.24
N ASN A 179 1.59 -10.34 41.31
CA ASN A 179 2.31 -10.01 42.57
C ASN A 179 2.74 -8.54 42.58
N LYS A 180 1.97 -7.69 43.25
CA LYS A 180 2.22 -6.24 43.38
C LYS A 180 3.56 -5.88 44.06
N ASN A 181 4.10 -6.77 44.89
CA ASN A 181 5.28 -6.49 45.69
C ASN A 181 6.58 -6.83 44.95
N ASN A 182 6.51 -7.54 43.85
CA ASN A 182 7.66 -7.95 43.06
C ASN A 182 7.34 -7.90 41.57
N ILE A 183 7.38 -6.70 41.01
CA ILE A 183 7.10 -6.46 39.60
C ILE A 183 8.37 -6.71 38.79
N LYS A 184 8.53 -7.93 38.28
CA LYS A 184 9.60 -8.37 37.39
C LYS A 184 9.13 -9.56 36.57
N CYS A 185 9.84 -9.89 35.51
CA CYS A 185 9.60 -11.13 34.76
C CYS A 185 9.63 -12.34 35.72
N ASN A 186 8.67 -13.28 35.50
CA ASN A 186 8.61 -14.48 36.36
C ASN A 186 9.80 -15.42 36.14
N ASP A 187 10.42 -15.38 34.97
CA ASP A 187 11.47 -16.30 34.53
C ASP A 187 12.88 -15.67 34.54
N CYS A 188 12.99 -14.33 34.76
CA CYS A 188 14.28 -13.64 34.86
C CYS A 188 14.17 -12.35 35.72
N ASP A 189 15.28 -11.58 35.81
CA ASP A 189 15.35 -10.38 36.69
C ASP A 189 14.97 -9.07 35.96
N ILE A 190 14.51 -9.10 34.72
CA ILE A 190 14.10 -7.92 33.97
C ILE A 190 12.85 -7.31 34.60
N LYS A 191 12.87 -5.99 34.79
CA LYS A 191 11.82 -5.18 35.43
C LYS A 191 11.14 -4.21 34.47
N GLU A 192 11.67 -4.04 33.27
CA GLU A 192 11.15 -3.21 32.18
C GLU A 192 10.70 -4.12 31.02
N ASN A 193 9.97 -3.57 30.04
CA ASN A 193 9.45 -4.34 28.92
C ASN A 193 8.65 -5.57 29.37
N LEU A 194 7.76 -5.36 30.34
CA LEU A 194 6.95 -6.43 30.95
C LEU A 194 5.58 -6.54 30.29
N TRP A 195 5.19 -7.79 30.05
CA TRP A 195 3.94 -8.15 29.39
C TRP A 195 3.13 -9.09 30.27
N LEU A 196 1.91 -8.70 30.57
CA LEU A 196 0.98 -9.43 31.40
C LEU A 196 0.04 -10.28 30.52
N CYS A 197 0.06 -11.59 30.72
CA CYS A 197 -0.94 -12.48 30.10
C CYS A 197 -2.32 -12.20 30.70
N LEU A 198 -3.30 -11.86 29.84
CA LEU A 198 -4.66 -11.53 30.26
C LEU A 198 -5.50 -12.75 30.63
N GLU A 199 -5.08 -13.95 30.26
CA GLU A 199 -5.78 -15.20 30.59
C GLU A 199 -5.37 -15.77 31.97
N CYS A 200 -4.12 -15.53 32.45
CA CYS A 200 -3.66 -16.15 33.70
C CYS A 200 -2.86 -15.23 34.64
N GLY A 201 -2.53 -14.00 34.20
CA GLY A 201 -1.73 -13.07 34.99
C GLY A 201 -0.22 -13.40 35.04
N ASN A 202 0.28 -14.28 34.17
CA ASN A 202 1.73 -14.51 34.06
C ASN A 202 2.42 -13.25 33.53
N LEU A 203 3.56 -12.87 34.15
CA LEU A 203 4.33 -11.70 33.79
C LEU A 203 5.64 -12.13 33.13
N GLY A 204 5.75 -11.94 31.84
CA GLY A 204 6.93 -12.24 31.03
C GLY A 204 7.59 -10.97 30.49
N CYS A 205 8.89 -10.99 30.23
CA CYS A 205 9.56 -9.91 29.49
C CYS A 205 9.32 -10.08 27.98
N GLY A 206 9.30 -8.97 27.26
CA GLY A 206 9.17 -8.92 25.81
C GLY A 206 10.43 -9.40 25.08
N ARG A 207 10.42 -9.24 23.76
CA ARG A 207 11.57 -9.55 22.88
C ARG A 207 12.69 -8.55 23.12
N ASN A 208 13.94 -8.97 22.89
CA ASN A 208 15.08 -8.05 22.86
C ASN A 208 14.99 -7.21 21.58
N GLN A 209 14.85 -5.90 21.73
CA GLN A 209 14.76 -4.95 20.62
C GLN A 209 15.81 -3.85 20.83
N ALA A 210 16.18 -3.13 19.78
CA ALA A 210 17.18 -2.08 19.83
C ALA A 210 16.92 -1.08 20.99
N GLY A 211 17.75 -1.12 22.02
CA GLY A 211 17.66 -0.25 23.21
C GLY A 211 16.69 -0.70 24.31
N ILE A 212 16.02 -1.85 24.17
CA ILE A 212 15.09 -2.40 25.16
C ILE A 212 15.48 -3.86 25.46
N GLU A 213 15.86 -4.15 26.70
CA GLU A 213 16.22 -5.51 27.09
C GLU A 213 15.00 -6.43 27.15
N GLY A 214 15.14 -7.67 26.71
CA GLY A 214 14.10 -8.69 26.77
C GLY A 214 14.61 -10.07 26.42
N ASN A 215 14.10 -11.10 27.10
CA ASN A 215 14.44 -12.50 26.87
C ASN A 215 13.30 -13.30 26.25
N SER A 216 12.23 -12.63 25.74
CA SER A 216 11.07 -13.24 25.08
C SER A 216 10.22 -14.19 25.93
N HIS A 217 10.29 -14.13 27.27
CA HIS A 217 9.55 -15.05 28.15
C HIS A 217 8.03 -14.93 28.04
N ALA A 218 7.50 -13.76 27.65
CA ALA A 218 6.07 -13.62 27.34
C ALA A 218 5.66 -14.44 26.10
N VAL A 219 6.50 -14.50 25.06
CA VAL A 219 6.29 -15.31 23.86
C VAL A 219 6.44 -16.80 24.19
N GLU A 220 7.43 -17.18 25.00
CA GLU A 220 7.65 -18.57 25.45
C GLU A 220 6.47 -19.08 26.28
N HIS A 221 5.90 -18.21 27.13
CA HIS A 221 4.67 -18.52 27.85
C HIS A 221 3.52 -18.86 26.93
N GLN A 222 3.27 -18.06 25.89
CA GLN A 222 2.22 -18.31 24.89
C GLN A 222 2.50 -19.60 24.10
N LYS A 223 3.73 -19.85 23.66
CA LYS A 223 4.10 -21.12 22.98
C LYS A 223 3.82 -22.34 23.83
N SER A 224 4.05 -22.24 25.14
CA SER A 224 3.77 -23.30 26.10
C SER A 224 2.28 -23.43 26.47
N ASN A 225 1.50 -22.37 26.23
CA ASN A 225 0.07 -22.30 26.50
C ASN A 225 -0.65 -21.65 25.31
N PRO A 226 -0.91 -22.39 24.21
CA PRO A 226 -1.43 -21.83 22.96
C PRO A 226 -2.77 -21.09 23.08
N SER A 227 -3.56 -21.37 24.11
CA SER A 227 -4.83 -20.67 24.40
C SER A 227 -4.64 -19.32 25.08
N HIS A 228 -3.42 -18.98 25.53
CA HIS A 228 -3.10 -17.71 26.15
C HIS A 228 -2.56 -16.73 25.10
N SER A 229 -3.49 -16.15 24.37
CA SER A 229 -3.19 -15.35 23.16
C SER A 229 -2.95 -13.88 23.43
N LEU A 230 -3.53 -13.32 24.51
CA LEU A 230 -3.59 -11.88 24.74
C LEU A 230 -2.65 -11.45 25.86
N VAL A 231 -1.88 -10.40 25.60
CA VAL A 231 -0.98 -9.81 26.56
C VAL A 231 -1.13 -8.29 26.60
N LEU A 232 -0.99 -7.70 27.79
CA LEU A 232 -1.00 -6.26 28.03
C LEU A 232 0.41 -5.79 28.35
N LYS A 233 0.91 -4.78 27.63
CA LYS A 233 2.18 -4.14 27.94
C LYS A 233 2.02 -3.24 29.16
N LEU A 234 2.66 -3.59 30.28
CA LEU A 234 2.47 -2.86 31.54
C LEU A 234 3.14 -1.48 31.53
N GLY A 235 4.34 -1.38 30.94
CA GLY A 235 5.13 -0.14 31.01
C GLY A 235 4.50 1.07 30.32
N SER A 236 3.61 0.87 29.37
CA SER A 236 2.86 1.93 28.66
C SER A 236 1.38 2.02 29.07
N PHE A 237 0.95 1.19 30.03
CA PHE A 237 -0.46 1.14 30.46
C PHE A 237 -0.91 2.43 31.13
N SER A 238 -1.95 3.05 30.57
CA SER A 238 -2.60 4.27 31.10
C SER A 238 -4.10 4.26 30.84
N GLU A 239 -4.84 5.23 31.37
CA GLU A 239 -6.27 5.37 31.06
C GLU A 239 -6.55 5.63 29.57
N SER A 240 -5.63 6.28 28.88
CA SER A 240 -5.73 6.61 27.45
C SER A 240 -5.02 5.62 26.54
N ASN A 241 -4.24 4.69 27.09
CA ASN A 241 -3.45 3.73 26.32
C ASN A 241 -3.44 2.35 26.98
N GLN A 242 -4.02 1.35 26.29
CA GLN A 242 -4.04 -0.05 26.68
C GLN A 242 -3.41 -0.88 25.57
N ASP A 243 -2.07 -0.91 25.51
CA ASP A 243 -1.32 -1.68 24.52
C ASP A 243 -1.55 -3.19 24.74
N ILE A 244 -2.55 -3.74 24.07
CA ILE A 244 -2.88 -5.16 24.06
C ILE A 244 -2.37 -5.75 22.75
N TYR A 245 -1.62 -6.84 22.86
CA TYR A 245 -1.11 -7.58 21.72
C TYR A 245 -1.67 -9.00 21.69
N CYS A 246 -2.07 -9.46 20.53
CA CYS A 246 -2.54 -10.84 20.33
C CYS A 246 -1.45 -11.65 19.61
N TYR A 247 -0.82 -12.59 20.32
CA TYR A 247 0.22 -13.44 19.73
C TYR A 247 -0.31 -14.40 18.64
N THR A 248 -1.59 -14.76 18.70
CA THR A 248 -2.20 -15.64 17.69
C THR A 248 -2.50 -14.90 16.40
N CYS A 249 -2.92 -13.61 16.49
CA CYS A 249 -3.13 -12.76 15.31
C CYS A 249 -1.85 -12.05 14.87
N ASP A 250 -0.80 -12.09 15.71
CA ASP A 250 0.47 -11.36 15.57
C ASP A 250 0.26 -9.85 15.32
N ASP A 251 -0.77 -9.24 15.98
CA ASP A 251 -1.14 -7.84 15.79
C ASP A 251 -1.56 -7.17 17.11
N GLU A 252 -1.49 -5.85 17.12
CA GLU A 252 -2.02 -5.00 18.18
C GLU A 252 -3.54 -4.97 18.10
N VAL A 253 -4.22 -5.20 19.23
CA VAL A 253 -5.67 -5.34 19.31
C VAL A 253 -6.25 -4.50 20.44
N LYS A 254 -7.54 -4.17 20.35
CA LYS A 254 -8.26 -3.49 21.44
C LYS A 254 -9.45 -4.31 21.92
N VAL A 255 -9.81 -4.13 23.18
CA VAL A 255 -11.12 -4.53 23.69
C VAL A 255 -12.20 -3.57 23.18
N SER A 256 -13.45 -4.00 23.17
CA SER A 256 -14.56 -3.13 22.74
C SER A 256 -14.72 -1.92 23.66
N ASP A 257 -15.10 -0.78 23.08
CA ASP A 257 -15.29 0.46 23.84
C ASP A 257 -16.38 0.30 24.94
N SER A 258 -17.32 -0.62 24.74
CA SER A 258 -18.35 -0.96 25.72
C SER A 258 -17.80 -1.78 26.90
N PHE A 259 -16.79 -2.59 26.69
CA PHE A 259 -16.15 -3.43 27.72
C PHE A 259 -15.00 -2.72 28.43
N LEU A 260 -14.41 -1.71 27.83
CA LEU A 260 -13.24 -1.00 28.36
C LEU A 260 -13.40 -0.53 29.83
N PRO A 261 -14.52 0.05 30.27
CA PRO A 261 -14.68 0.46 31.69
C PRO A 261 -14.62 -0.73 32.64
N GLU A 262 -15.19 -1.87 32.26
CA GLU A 262 -15.17 -3.10 33.05
C GLU A 262 -13.78 -3.72 33.08
N PHE A 263 -13.10 -3.75 31.93
CA PHE A 263 -11.70 -4.18 31.79
C PHE A 263 -10.79 -3.41 32.74
N MET A 264 -10.88 -2.09 32.74
CA MET A 264 -10.11 -1.21 33.64
C MET A 264 -10.43 -1.47 35.13
N ALA A 265 -11.68 -1.72 35.46
CA ALA A 265 -12.08 -2.03 36.83
C ALA A 265 -11.52 -3.37 37.34
N ILE A 266 -11.47 -4.39 36.48
CA ILE A 266 -10.91 -5.71 36.80
C ILE A 266 -9.39 -5.61 37.01
N LEU A 267 -8.66 -4.91 36.10
CA LEU A 267 -7.23 -4.68 36.23
C LEU A 267 -6.91 -3.94 37.55
N SER A 268 -7.68 -2.89 37.89
CA SER A 268 -7.51 -2.13 39.13
C SER A 268 -7.73 -3.01 40.37
N LYS A 269 -8.76 -3.87 40.39
CA LYS A 269 -8.97 -4.86 41.48
C LYS A 269 -7.77 -5.80 41.65
N SER A 270 -7.18 -6.22 40.55
CA SER A 270 -5.98 -7.07 40.53
C SER A 270 -4.71 -6.29 40.94
N GLY A 271 -4.82 -4.96 41.09
CA GLY A 271 -3.76 -4.05 41.54
C GLY A 271 -2.89 -3.50 40.44
N ILE A 272 -3.40 -3.54 39.23
CA ILE A 272 -2.78 -2.92 38.06
C ILE A 272 -3.49 -1.58 37.86
N SER A 273 -2.81 -0.47 38.19
CA SER A 273 -3.33 0.87 38.00
C SER A 273 -2.41 1.69 37.10
N SER A 274 -2.99 2.55 36.29
CA SER A 274 -2.28 3.44 35.37
C SER A 274 -1.22 4.32 36.02
N GLU A 275 -1.41 4.69 37.31
CA GLU A 275 -0.49 5.53 38.03
C GLU A 275 0.90 4.89 38.27
N ASN A 276 0.96 3.56 38.21
CA ASN A 276 2.18 2.80 38.55
C ASN A 276 3.04 2.42 37.35
N PHE A 277 2.52 2.50 36.14
CA PHE A 277 3.12 1.85 34.96
C PHE A 277 3.39 2.75 33.74
N ALA A 278 2.84 3.94 33.66
CA ALA A 278 3.01 4.84 32.50
C ALA A 278 4.44 5.44 32.38
N SER A 279 5.48 4.60 32.38
CA SER A 279 6.88 5.02 32.32
C SER A 279 7.58 4.68 30.99
N GLU A 280 6.99 3.84 30.16
CA GLU A 280 7.54 3.39 28.89
C GLU A 280 6.70 3.93 27.71
N LYS A 281 7.29 3.93 26.51
CA LYS A 281 6.62 4.28 25.27
C LYS A 281 5.60 3.21 24.88
N GLY A 282 4.50 3.61 24.25
CA GLY A 282 3.49 2.73 23.69
C GLY A 282 4.02 1.92 22.51
N LEU A 283 3.29 0.86 22.10
CA LEU A 283 3.67 0.03 20.96
C LEU A 283 3.73 0.84 19.67
N ALA A 284 2.70 1.64 19.40
CA ALA A 284 2.66 2.49 18.21
C ALA A 284 3.84 3.48 18.17
N GLU A 285 4.17 4.10 19.33
CA GLU A 285 5.32 5.01 19.44
C GLU A 285 6.64 4.29 19.19
N LEU A 286 6.81 3.08 19.75
CA LEU A 286 8.01 2.27 19.54
C LEU A 286 8.18 1.84 18.09
N ASN A 287 7.10 1.41 17.43
CA ASN A 287 7.12 1.01 16.03
C ASN A 287 7.51 2.18 15.12
N VAL A 288 6.93 3.35 15.35
CA VAL A 288 7.27 4.54 14.56
C VAL A 288 8.70 5.01 14.85
N GLU A 289 9.12 5.06 16.11
CA GLU A 289 10.49 5.44 16.46
C GLU A 289 11.51 4.45 15.87
N GLN A 290 11.23 3.16 15.92
CA GLN A 290 12.05 2.13 15.31
C GLN A 290 12.15 2.34 13.80
N ASN A 291 11.05 2.65 13.14
CA ASN A 291 11.03 2.92 11.70
C ASN A 291 11.79 4.19 11.32
N LEU A 292 11.55 5.29 12.03
CA LEU A 292 12.23 6.56 11.78
C LEU A 292 13.73 6.51 12.07
N ASN A 293 14.14 5.74 13.06
CA ASN A 293 15.54 5.63 13.48
C ASN A 293 16.23 4.37 12.97
N TRP A 294 15.59 3.62 12.06
CA TRP A 294 16.19 2.40 11.55
C TRP A 294 17.48 2.69 10.82
N ASP A 295 18.61 2.38 11.48
CA ASP A 295 19.92 2.59 10.92
C ASP A 295 20.38 1.31 10.20
N PHE A 296 20.30 1.35 8.88
CA PHE A 296 20.82 0.28 8.04
C PHE A 296 22.33 0.48 7.90
N LYS A 297 23.08 -0.09 8.83
CA LYS A 297 24.55 0.00 8.83
C LYS A 297 25.11 -0.94 7.78
N VAL A 298 25.50 -0.38 6.66
CA VAL A 298 26.31 -1.08 5.65
C VAL A 298 27.75 -0.73 5.91
N LYS A 299 28.59 -1.75 6.09
CA LYS A 299 30.02 -1.59 6.31
C LYS A 299 30.79 -1.80 5.00
N ASP A 300 31.87 -1.06 4.84
CA ASP A 300 32.83 -1.29 3.78
C ASP A 300 33.66 -2.57 4.00
N ALA A 301 34.55 -2.89 3.05
CA ALA A 301 35.46 -4.03 3.17
C ALA A 301 36.41 -3.96 4.38
N ASN A 302 36.59 -2.77 4.98
CA ASN A 302 37.43 -2.53 6.15
C ASN A 302 36.63 -2.57 7.48
N GLY A 303 35.32 -2.72 7.39
CA GLY A 303 34.41 -2.73 8.54
C GLY A 303 33.99 -1.33 9.03
N GLU A 304 34.25 -0.26 8.26
CA GLU A 304 33.80 1.09 8.56
C GLU A 304 32.39 1.33 8.00
N ASP A 305 31.57 2.11 8.71
CA ASP A 305 30.22 2.44 8.26
C ASP A 305 30.28 3.35 7.03
N LEU A 306 29.56 2.98 5.98
CA LEU A 306 29.47 3.75 4.75
C LEU A 306 28.77 5.09 5.00
N LYS A 307 29.32 6.15 4.41
CA LYS A 307 28.80 7.51 4.58
C LYS A 307 27.63 7.78 3.65
N SER A 308 26.63 8.50 4.15
CA SER A 308 25.53 8.99 3.34
C SER A 308 26.04 9.95 2.27
N MET A 309 25.54 9.81 1.05
CA MET A 309 25.80 10.69 -0.07
C MET A 309 24.88 11.90 -0.02
N LYS A 310 25.39 13.03 -0.55
CA LYS A 310 24.51 14.18 -0.82
C LYS A 310 23.71 13.91 -2.10
N PRO A 311 22.43 14.32 -2.14
CA PRO A 311 21.63 14.25 -3.36
C PRO A 311 22.32 14.96 -4.54
N ASN A 312 22.29 14.32 -5.69
CA ASN A 312 22.79 14.85 -6.95
C ASN A 312 22.07 14.18 -8.13
N LYS A 313 22.31 14.64 -9.36
CA LYS A 313 21.62 14.12 -10.56
C LYS A 313 21.86 12.65 -10.88
N GLU A 314 22.96 12.07 -10.39
CA GLU A 314 23.26 10.65 -10.63
C GLU A 314 22.47 9.75 -9.68
N VAL A 315 22.29 10.17 -8.43
CA VAL A 315 21.62 9.36 -7.40
C VAL A 315 20.20 9.86 -7.05
N GLY A 316 19.84 11.08 -7.44
CA GLY A 316 18.55 11.65 -7.08
C GLY A 316 18.49 12.14 -5.63
N THR A 317 17.29 12.30 -5.07
CA THR A 317 17.07 12.66 -3.66
C THR A 317 16.33 11.56 -2.91
N GLY A 318 16.50 11.52 -1.59
CA GLY A 318 15.78 10.59 -0.72
C GLY A 318 14.34 11.05 -0.43
N LEU A 319 13.54 10.14 0.11
CA LEU A 319 12.15 10.37 0.51
C LEU A 319 12.02 10.23 2.02
N MET A 320 11.53 11.26 2.70
CA MET A 320 11.37 11.22 4.15
C MET A 320 10.30 10.20 4.54
N ASN A 321 10.57 9.43 5.60
CA ASN A 321 9.58 8.54 6.17
C ASN A 321 8.50 9.36 6.89
N LEU A 322 7.23 9.08 6.59
CA LEU A 322 6.08 9.76 7.18
C LEU A 322 5.59 9.08 8.49
N GLY A 323 6.34 8.11 8.98
CA GLY A 323 6.02 7.29 10.14
C GLY A 323 6.20 5.80 9.81
N ASN A 324 5.36 5.25 8.95
CA ASN A 324 5.41 3.87 8.47
C ASN A 324 5.32 3.79 6.94
N SER A 325 5.85 4.77 6.22
CA SER A 325 5.75 4.87 4.75
C SER A 325 6.98 4.34 3.99
N CYS A 326 7.87 3.61 4.66
CA CYS A 326 9.07 3.06 4.03
C CYS A 326 8.75 2.16 2.82
N TYR A 327 7.65 1.40 2.85
CA TYR A 327 7.16 0.60 1.74
C TYR A 327 6.87 1.44 0.49
N LEU A 328 6.20 2.59 0.66
CA LEU A 328 5.92 3.55 -0.40
C LEU A 328 7.21 4.16 -0.94
N ASN A 329 8.11 4.59 -0.04
CA ASN A 329 9.39 5.18 -0.43
C ASN A 329 10.23 4.20 -1.26
N ALA A 330 10.33 2.94 -0.84
CA ALA A 330 11.06 1.90 -1.56
C ALA A 330 10.47 1.65 -2.96
N VAL A 331 9.15 1.55 -3.09
CA VAL A 331 8.46 1.36 -4.37
C VAL A 331 8.66 2.57 -5.29
N VAL A 332 8.45 3.79 -4.79
CA VAL A 332 8.59 5.02 -5.58
C VAL A 332 10.03 5.19 -6.08
N GLN A 333 11.03 4.97 -5.21
CA GLN A 333 12.44 5.01 -5.61
C GLN A 333 12.75 3.95 -6.69
N SER A 334 12.28 2.71 -6.52
CA SER A 334 12.51 1.64 -7.50
C SER A 334 11.88 1.92 -8.86
N LEU A 335 10.68 2.52 -8.89
CA LEU A 335 9.98 2.82 -10.14
C LEU A 335 10.53 4.06 -10.86
N PHE A 336 10.91 5.10 -10.12
CA PHE A 336 11.17 6.41 -10.71
C PHE A 336 12.62 6.88 -10.61
N ASN A 337 13.48 6.16 -9.92
CA ASN A 337 14.88 6.54 -9.76
C ASN A 337 15.86 5.56 -10.42
N ASP A 338 15.40 4.62 -11.22
CA ASP A 338 16.24 3.60 -11.86
C ASP A 338 16.97 4.07 -13.14
N GLY A 339 16.61 5.23 -13.66
CA GLY A 339 17.19 5.80 -14.88
C GLY A 339 16.63 5.23 -16.20
N ILE A 340 15.94 4.10 -16.18
CA ILE A 340 15.35 3.43 -17.36
C ILE A 340 13.85 3.73 -17.44
N SER A 341 13.11 3.44 -16.38
CA SER A 341 11.68 3.72 -16.29
C SER A 341 11.40 5.21 -16.30
N VAL A 342 12.32 6.00 -15.73
CA VAL A 342 12.27 7.45 -15.67
C VAL A 342 12.07 8.10 -17.03
N LYS A 343 12.89 7.76 -18.04
CA LYS A 343 12.79 8.36 -19.38
C LYS A 343 11.43 8.13 -20.05
N LYS A 344 10.69 7.12 -19.59
CA LYS A 344 9.37 6.77 -20.14
C LYS A 344 8.23 7.46 -19.41
N PHE A 345 8.41 7.77 -18.11
CA PHE A 345 7.50 8.64 -17.36
C PHE A 345 7.73 10.13 -17.61
N ASP A 346 8.85 10.54 -18.22
CA ASP A 346 9.09 11.90 -18.74
C ASP A 346 8.06 12.36 -19.81
N MET A 347 7.25 11.43 -20.30
CA MET A 347 6.17 11.73 -21.25
C MET A 347 5.21 12.82 -20.76
N PHE A 348 5.07 13.02 -19.46
CA PHE A 348 4.25 14.11 -18.92
C PHE A 348 4.79 15.52 -19.24
N ARG A 349 6.09 15.67 -19.51
CA ARG A 349 6.73 16.97 -19.73
C ARG A 349 6.62 17.47 -21.15
N GLU A 350 6.76 16.58 -22.12
CA GLU A 350 6.70 16.94 -23.54
C GLU A 350 5.27 17.03 -24.04
N ASP A 351 4.30 16.55 -23.26
CA ASP A 351 2.91 16.58 -23.64
C ASP A 351 2.32 17.99 -23.49
N SER A 352 1.81 18.53 -24.60
CA SER A 352 1.03 19.77 -24.60
C SER A 352 -0.15 19.73 -23.62
N SER A 353 -0.64 18.55 -23.27
CA SER A 353 -1.73 18.34 -22.32
C SER A 353 -1.31 18.68 -20.88
N TYR A 354 -0.06 18.38 -20.47
CA TYR A 354 0.44 18.75 -19.15
C TYR A 354 0.61 20.26 -18.98
N ASN A 355 1.15 20.94 -19.99
CA ASN A 355 1.25 22.40 -20.00
C ASN A 355 -0.14 23.07 -19.97
N LYS A 356 -1.14 22.47 -20.61
CA LYS A 356 -2.53 22.92 -20.50
C LYS A 356 -3.08 22.65 -19.11
N LEU A 357 -2.83 21.48 -18.52
CA LEU A 357 -3.22 21.14 -17.15
C LEU A 357 -2.68 22.17 -16.14
N LEU A 358 -1.38 22.54 -16.24
CA LEU A 358 -0.76 23.56 -15.39
C LEU A 358 -1.42 24.94 -15.52
N ALA A 359 -1.95 25.27 -16.72
CA ALA A 359 -2.63 26.52 -16.97
C ALA A 359 -4.08 26.55 -16.49
N ASP A 360 -4.73 25.38 -16.39
CA ASP A 360 -6.16 25.27 -16.11
C ASP A 360 -6.46 24.89 -14.65
N VAL A 361 -5.49 24.27 -13.92
CA VAL A 361 -5.71 23.76 -12.57
C VAL A 361 -5.38 24.81 -11.50
N VAL A 362 -6.40 25.31 -10.83
CA VAL A 362 -6.26 26.29 -9.73
C VAL A 362 -5.77 25.64 -8.43
N TYR A 363 -6.05 24.35 -8.22
CA TYR A 363 -5.72 23.61 -6.99
C TYR A 363 -4.71 22.48 -7.28
N PRO A 364 -3.41 22.82 -7.55
CA PRO A 364 -2.38 21.83 -7.86
C PRO A 364 -2.19 20.78 -6.75
N ASN A 365 -2.38 21.13 -5.49
CA ASN A 365 -2.28 20.21 -4.36
C ASN A 365 -3.34 19.10 -4.33
N SER A 366 -4.42 19.25 -5.09
CA SER A 366 -5.49 18.25 -5.22
C SER A 366 -5.40 17.46 -6.53
N ASN A 367 -4.39 17.71 -7.36
CA ASN A 367 -4.23 17.05 -8.65
C ASN A 367 -3.08 16.04 -8.62
N ILE A 368 -3.42 14.76 -8.79
CA ILE A 368 -2.45 13.66 -8.69
C ILE A 368 -1.34 13.75 -9.75
N LYS A 369 -1.65 14.18 -10.98
CA LYS A 369 -0.65 14.32 -12.06
C LYS A 369 0.38 15.39 -11.73
N ILE A 370 -0.08 16.54 -11.22
CA ILE A 370 0.80 17.66 -10.82
C ILE A 370 1.66 17.23 -9.62
N GLN A 371 1.08 16.58 -8.62
CA GLN A 371 1.83 16.15 -7.44
C GLN A 371 2.82 15.01 -7.76
N LEU A 372 2.47 14.10 -8.68
CA LEU A 372 3.41 13.09 -9.16
C LEU A 372 4.57 13.74 -9.90
N GLN A 373 4.30 14.69 -10.81
CA GLN A 373 5.36 15.42 -11.53
C GLN A 373 6.25 16.24 -10.57
N LYS A 374 5.65 16.86 -9.55
CA LYS A 374 6.40 17.53 -8.46
C LYS A 374 7.41 16.57 -7.82
N LEU A 375 6.98 15.33 -7.50
CA LEU A 375 7.85 14.32 -6.91
C LEU A 375 8.95 13.86 -7.88
N LEU A 376 8.59 13.58 -9.13
CA LEU A 376 9.55 13.17 -10.16
C LEU A 376 10.62 14.24 -10.42
N SER A 377 10.21 15.51 -10.53
CA SER A 377 11.14 16.63 -10.68
C SER A 377 12.12 16.76 -9.51
N ALA A 378 11.64 16.52 -8.29
CA ALA A 378 12.51 16.57 -7.12
C ALA A 378 13.55 15.44 -7.12
N ILE A 379 13.14 14.20 -7.50
CA ILE A 379 14.03 13.05 -7.54
C ILE A 379 15.08 13.20 -8.65
N GLN A 380 14.71 13.71 -9.83
CA GLN A 380 15.54 13.59 -11.03
C GLN A 380 16.23 14.88 -11.46
N GLU A 381 15.55 16.03 -11.33
CA GLU A 381 16.01 17.25 -11.98
C GLU A 381 16.78 18.17 -11.08
N ASN A 382 16.28 18.34 -9.87
CA ASN A 382 16.80 19.30 -8.91
C ASN A 382 17.09 18.65 -7.55
N PRO A 383 17.67 17.42 -7.50
CA PRO A 383 17.84 16.70 -6.23
C PRO A 383 18.75 17.46 -5.24
N GLU A 384 19.72 18.24 -5.74
CA GLU A 384 20.65 18.98 -4.89
C GLU A 384 19.94 20.02 -4.00
N GLN A 385 18.75 20.47 -4.39
CA GLN A 385 17.95 21.40 -3.58
C GLN A 385 17.37 20.76 -2.32
N TYR A 386 17.31 19.43 -2.28
CA TYR A 386 16.64 18.67 -1.22
C TYR A 386 17.61 17.79 -0.43
N SER A 387 18.60 18.43 0.20
CA SER A 387 19.69 17.76 0.93
C SER A 387 19.22 16.83 2.07
N HIS A 388 18.02 17.04 2.58
CA HIS A 388 17.39 16.23 3.64
C HIS A 388 16.26 15.35 3.14
N GLY A 389 16.16 15.15 1.82
CA GLY A 389 15.03 14.46 1.21
C GLY A 389 13.77 15.31 1.08
N VAL A 390 12.76 14.76 0.46
CA VAL A 390 11.43 15.39 0.31
C VAL A 390 10.35 14.57 1.03
N LYS A 391 9.29 15.23 1.47
CA LYS A 391 8.15 14.59 2.13
C LYS A 391 7.09 14.22 1.10
N PRO A 392 6.85 12.92 0.79
CA PRO A 392 5.86 12.51 -0.22
C PRO A 392 4.41 12.51 0.34
N LEU A 393 4.06 13.42 1.26
CA LEU A 393 2.80 13.39 1.99
C LEU A 393 1.58 13.61 1.10
N LEU A 394 1.60 14.66 0.28
CA LEU A 394 0.45 14.99 -0.58
C LEU A 394 0.24 13.94 -1.65
N ILE A 395 1.31 13.45 -2.26
CA ILE A 395 1.19 12.39 -3.27
C ILE A 395 0.71 11.08 -2.64
N LYS A 396 1.18 10.70 -1.44
CA LYS A 396 0.64 9.56 -0.69
C LYS A 396 -0.86 9.71 -0.50
N LYS A 397 -1.32 10.86 -0.01
CA LYS A 397 -2.74 11.14 0.21
C LYS A 397 -3.58 10.99 -1.05
N LEU A 398 -3.10 11.52 -2.18
CA LEU A 398 -3.82 11.45 -3.46
C LEU A 398 -3.83 10.04 -4.06
N ILE A 399 -2.72 9.31 -3.96
CA ILE A 399 -2.65 7.91 -4.39
C ILE A 399 -3.63 7.06 -3.58
N CYS A 400 -3.59 7.19 -2.25
CA CYS A 400 -4.33 6.34 -1.31
C CYS A 400 -5.79 6.78 -1.12
N LEU A 401 -6.24 7.87 -1.77
CA LEU A 401 -7.61 8.36 -1.65
C LEU A 401 -8.64 7.30 -2.06
N GLY A 402 -9.51 6.92 -1.12
CA GLY A 402 -10.53 5.89 -1.32
C GLY A 402 -10.06 4.46 -1.00
N ASN A 403 -8.82 4.28 -0.52
CA ASN A 403 -8.33 3.01 -0.01
C ASN A 403 -8.04 3.15 1.49
N GLU A 404 -8.79 2.46 2.33
CA GLU A 404 -8.68 2.55 3.80
C GLU A 404 -7.35 2.01 4.31
N GLU A 405 -6.82 0.97 3.68
CA GLU A 405 -5.60 0.29 4.09
C GLU A 405 -4.37 1.18 3.92
N PHE A 406 -4.12 1.67 2.70
CA PHE A 406 -2.96 2.53 2.40
C PHE A 406 -3.12 3.98 2.89
N SER A 407 -4.34 4.42 3.21
CA SER A 407 -4.58 5.70 3.90
C SER A 407 -4.22 5.65 5.37
N SER A 408 -4.14 4.45 5.95
CA SER A 408 -3.80 4.26 7.36
C SER A 408 -2.35 4.63 7.66
N GLY A 409 -2.04 4.82 8.94
CA GLY A 409 -0.67 4.99 9.44
C GLY A 409 0.07 3.67 9.68
N ARG A 410 -0.52 2.51 9.32
CA ARG A 410 0.09 1.19 9.50
C ARG A 410 1.18 0.92 8.48
N GLN A 411 2.08 0.01 8.83
CA GLN A 411 2.98 -0.59 7.84
C GLN A 411 2.18 -1.46 6.88
N GLN A 412 2.59 -1.44 5.60
CA GLN A 412 1.92 -2.16 4.53
C GLN A 412 2.93 -2.97 3.72
N ASP A 413 2.45 -3.96 2.99
CA ASP A 413 3.29 -4.73 2.08
C ASP A 413 3.66 -3.90 0.84
N ALA A 414 4.96 -3.91 0.48
CA ALA A 414 5.45 -3.15 -0.66
C ALA A 414 4.96 -3.70 -2.00
N MET A 415 4.73 -5.03 -2.11
CA MET A 415 4.22 -5.62 -3.35
C MET A 415 2.74 -5.32 -3.55
N GLU A 416 1.94 -5.38 -2.50
CA GLU A 416 0.53 -4.97 -2.53
C GLU A 416 0.40 -3.49 -2.90
N PHE A 417 1.24 -2.63 -2.28
CA PHE A 417 1.27 -1.21 -2.64
C PHE A 417 1.70 -0.99 -4.08
N LEU A 418 2.71 -1.70 -4.58
CA LEU A 418 3.15 -1.62 -5.98
C LEU A 418 1.99 -1.94 -6.95
N THR A 419 1.29 -3.03 -6.71
CA THR A 419 0.13 -3.45 -7.52
C THR A 419 -0.97 -2.39 -7.50
N TYR A 420 -1.30 -1.91 -6.32
CA TYR A 420 -2.27 -0.82 -6.16
C TYR A 420 -1.82 0.46 -6.88
N PHE A 421 -0.56 0.84 -6.76
CA PHE A 421 -0.03 2.05 -7.36
C PHE A 421 0.01 1.99 -8.88
N LEU A 422 0.38 0.85 -9.47
CA LEU A 422 0.29 0.65 -10.93
C LEU A 422 -1.16 0.83 -11.43
N ASN A 423 -2.15 0.30 -10.71
CA ASN A 423 -3.56 0.54 -10.99
C ASN A 423 -3.96 2.02 -10.90
N VAL A 424 -3.45 2.75 -9.91
CA VAL A 424 -3.69 4.20 -9.79
C VAL A 424 -3.06 4.95 -10.96
N LEU A 425 -1.84 4.59 -11.38
CA LEU A 425 -1.18 5.18 -12.54
C LEU A 425 -1.99 4.96 -13.81
N GLU A 426 -2.46 3.74 -14.04
CA GLU A 426 -3.27 3.38 -15.23
C GLU A 426 -4.60 4.14 -15.27
N ASN A 427 -5.32 4.19 -14.16
CA ASN A 427 -6.70 4.71 -14.15
C ASN A 427 -6.83 6.21 -13.85
N LYS A 428 -5.89 6.81 -13.09
CA LYS A 428 -5.98 8.20 -12.64
C LYS A 428 -4.92 9.13 -13.24
N VAL A 429 -3.79 8.58 -13.70
CA VAL A 429 -2.66 9.37 -14.18
C VAL A 429 -2.52 9.32 -15.70
N LEU A 430 -2.51 8.12 -16.28
CA LEU A 430 -2.41 7.95 -17.72
C LEU A 430 -3.73 8.24 -18.43
N SER A 431 -3.66 8.48 -19.75
CA SER A 431 -4.85 8.61 -20.56
C SER A 431 -5.43 7.21 -20.84
N LYS A 432 -6.74 7.12 -21.00
CA LYS A 432 -7.40 5.83 -21.31
C LYS A 432 -6.80 5.24 -22.59
N GLY A 433 -6.32 4.00 -22.50
CA GLY A 433 -5.67 3.29 -23.62
C GLY A 433 -4.21 3.69 -23.86
N ASP A 434 -3.56 4.38 -22.93
CA ASP A 434 -2.12 4.66 -22.99
C ASP A 434 -1.35 3.34 -22.80
N PRO A 435 -0.50 2.95 -23.78
CA PRO A 435 0.19 1.65 -23.74
C PRO A 435 1.45 1.65 -22.85
N THR A 436 1.72 2.72 -22.13
CA THR A 436 3.00 2.88 -21.39
C THR A 436 3.19 1.78 -20.34
N LEU A 437 2.22 1.55 -19.47
CA LEU A 437 2.31 0.51 -18.44
C LEU A 437 2.28 -0.89 -19.04
N ASP A 438 1.49 -1.10 -20.09
CA ASP A 438 1.43 -2.39 -20.79
C ASP A 438 2.79 -2.79 -21.36
N LYS A 439 3.50 -1.86 -21.99
CA LYS A 439 4.85 -2.11 -22.52
C LYS A 439 5.89 -2.26 -21.44
N LEU A 440 5.78 -1.44 -20.38
CA LEU A 440 6.79 -1.42 -19.32
C LEU A 440 6.73 -2.67 -18.45
N PHE A 441 5.55 -3.09 -18.02
CA PHE A 441 5.41 -4.07 -16.95
C PHE A 441 4.55 -5.28 -17.32
N LYS A 442 3.61 -5.15 -18.29
CA LYS A 442 2.69 -6.25 -18.58
C LYS A 442 3.27 -7.23 -19.60
N PHE A 443 2.91 -8.48 -19.44
CA PHE A 443 3.26 -9.59 -20.33
C PHE A 443 2.14 -10.62 -20.34
N ASP A 444 2.14 -11.44 -21.39
CA ASP A 444 1.20 -12.54 -21.56
C ASP A 444 1.96 -13.86 -21.45
N THR A 445 1.41 -14.81 -20.71
CA THR A 445 1.92 -16.17 -20.63
C THR A 445 0.90 -17.17 -21.17
N VAL A 446 1.38 -18.32 -21.55
CA VAL A 446 0.57 -19.42 -22.08
C VAL A 446 0.91 -20.68 -21.28
N ASN A 447 -0.10 -21.23 -20.62
CA ASN A 447 -0.01 -22.55 -20.04
C ASN A 447 -0.40 -23.58 -21.07
N LYS A 448 0.57 -24.37 -21.51
CA LYS A 448 0.49 -25.38 -22.56
C LYS A 448 0.42 -26.75 -21.92
N MET A 449 -0.75 -27.33 -21.88
CA MET A 449 -0.98 -28.64 -21.31
C MET A 449 -0.99 -29.71 -22.41
N GLN A 450 -0.09 -30.70 -22.33
CA GLN A 450 -0.02 -31.77 -23.31
C GLN A 450 -0.50 -33.10 -22.71
N CYS A 451 -1.39 -33.78 -23.41
CA CYS A 451 -1.83 -35.11 -23.04
C CYS A 451 -0.73 -36.17 -23.21
N SER A 452 -0.49 -36.97 -22.18
CA SER A 452 0.49 -38.05 -22.19
C SER A 452 0.20 -39.13 -23.24
N SER A 453 -1.07 -39.34 -23.59
CA SER A 453 -1.54 -40.40 -24.49
C SER A 453 -1.80 -39.91 -25.92
N CYS A 454 -2.78 -39.02 -26.13
CA CYS A 454 -3.16 -38.56 -27.48
C CYS A 454 -2.29 -37.43 -28.03
N LYS A 455 -1.35 -36.91 -27.22
CA LYS A 455 -0.42 -35.83 -27.55
C LYS A 455 -1.04 -34.48 -27.91
N LYS A 456 -2.35 -34.35 -27.84
CA LYS A 456 -3.06 -33.11 -28.05
C LYS A 456 -2.83 -32.10 -26.92
N TYR A 457 -3.00 -30.84 -27.25
CA TYR A 457 -2.76 -29.71 -26.33
C TYR A 457 -4.04 -29.01 -25.92
N LYS A 458 -4.11 -28.64 -24.64
CA LYS A 458 -5.01 -27.60 -24.16
C LYS A 458 -4.19 -26.36 -23.83
N ILE A 459 -4.63 -25.20 -24.30
CA ILE A 459 -3.96 -23.92 -24.11
C ILE A 459 -4.80 -23.03 -23.23
N VAL A 460 -4.19 -22.47 -22.20
CA VAL A 460 -4.79 -21.46 -21.32
C VAL A 460 -3.89 -20.23 -21.32
N GLU A 461 -4.40 -19.11 -21.77
CA GLU A 461 -3.67 -17.85 -21.80
C GLU A 461 -3.91 -17.07 -20.49
N ALA A 462 -2.84 -16.56 -19.90
CA ALA A 462 -2.88 -15.54 -18.85
C ALA A 462 -2.39 -14.24 -19.45
N LEU A 463 -3.28 -13.24 -19.50
CA LEU A 463 -3.06 -12.00 -20.23
C LEU A 463 -2.88 -10.83 -19.26
N GLY A 464 -1.92 -9.96 -19.56
CA GLY A 464 -1.71 -8.71 -18.86
C GLY A 464 -1.17 -8.87 -17.44
N GLU A 465 -0.41 -9.95 -17.15
CA GLU A 465 0.29 -10.11 -15.88
C GLU A 465 1.36 -9.02 -15.72
N SER A 466 1.50 -8.46 -14.52
CA SER A 466 2.46 -7.38 -14.26
C SER A 466 3.67 -7.83 -13.44
N PHE A 467 3.67 -9.04 -12.90
CA PHE A 467 4.75 -9.59 -12.08
C PHE A 467 4.71 -11.12 -12.04
N LEU A 468 5.86 -11.73 -11.80
CA LEU A 468 5.98 -13.15 -11.58
C LEU A 468 6.07 -13.45 -10.08
N ASN A 469 5.15 -14.25 -9.56
CA ASN A 469 5.26 -14.82 -8.23
C ASN A 469 6.15 -16.05 -8.25
N VAL A 470 7.21 -16.06 -7.44
CA VAL A 470 8.14 -17.17 -7.28
C VAL A 470 7.98 -17.78 -5.89
N PRO A 471 7.34 -18.95 -5.77
CA PRO A 471 7.20 -19.61 -4.49
C PRO A 471 8.56 -20.08 -3.94
N LEU A 472 8.79 -19.83 -2.65
CA LEU A 472 9.98 -20.29 -1.94
C LEU A 472 9.67 -21.55 -1.14
N ASP A 473 10.61 -22.49 -1.08
CA ASP A 473 10.49 -23.72 -0.30
C ASP A 473 10.67 -23.43 1.19
N GLU A 474 10.01 -24.26 1.99
CA GLU A 474 10.12 -24.19 3.45
C GLU A 474 11.33 -24.97 3.96
N GLY A 475 11.90 -24.52 5.07
CA GLY A 475 12.96 -25.23 5.77
C GLY A 475 14.32 -25.17 5.09
N LEU A 476 14.47 -24.49 3.96
CA LEU A 476 15.76 -24.26 3.32
C LEU A 476 16.38 -22.96 3.83
N ASN A 477 17.65 -23.03 4.23
CA ASN A 477 18.39 -21.83 4.70
C ASN A 477 18.77 -20.90 3.55
N GLU A 478 19.00 -21.45 2.34
CA GLU A 478 19.42 -20.71 1.15
C GLU A 478 18.75 -21.27 -0.09
N GLN A 479 18.30 -20.41 -1.00
CA GLN A 479 17.67 -20.76 -2.28
C GLN A 479 18.18 -19.85 -3.38
N ASN A 480 18.19 -20.35 -4.62
CA ASN A 480 18.58 -19.59 -5.81
C ASN A 480 17.34 -19.15 -6.58
N LEU A 481 17.18 -17.85 -6.81
CA LEU A 481 16.03 -17.30 -7.51
C LEU A 481 15.93 -17.81 -8.97
N SER A 482 17.07 -17.97 -9.67
CA SER A 482 17.05 -18.51 -11.03
C SER A 482 16.46 -19.91 -11.07
N ASP A 483 16.91 -20.79 -10.17
CA ASP A 483 16.44 -22.18 -10.14
C ASP A 483 14.93 -22.21 -9.86
N LYS A 484 14.49 -21.44 -8.88
CA LYS A 484 13.06 -21.32 -8.52
C LYS A 484 12.22 -20.74 -9.65
N LEU A 485 12.75 -19.78 -10.38
CA LEU A 485 12.07 -19.19 -11.52
C LEU A 485 11.91 -20.20 -12.65
N PHE A 486 12.98 -20.94 -12.98
CA PHE A 486 12.89 -21.98 -14.01
C PHE A 486 12.04 -23.18 -13.59
N ASP A 487 11.95 -23.50 -12.29
CA ASP A 487 11.04 -24.53 -11.77
C ASP A 487 9.57 -24.23 -12.13
N ILE A 488 9.14 -22.96 -12.11
CA ILE A 488 7.78 -22.54 -12.47
C ILE A 488 7.46 -22.87 -13.94
N PHE A 489 8.45 -22.69 -14.81
CA PHE A 489 8.31 -22.90 -16.25
C PHE A 489 8.67 -24.34 -16.67
N SER A 490 9.08 -25.19 -15.73
CA SER A 490 9.35 -26.60 -15.99
C SER A 490 8.05 -27.38 -16.24
N GLU A 491 8.18 -28.47 -16.99
CA GLU A 491 7.04 -29.36 -17.21
C GLU A 491 6.65 -30.08 -15.91
N SER A 492 5.40 -29.97 -15.53
CA SER A 492 4.86 -30.55 -14.30
C SER A 492 3.56 -31.32 -14.57
N ASP A 493 3.31 -32.40 -13.81
CA ASP A 493 2.03 -33.08 -13.80
C ASP A 493 1.08 -32.36 -12.84
N ILE A 494 0.00 -31.82 -13.37
CA ILE A 494 -0.97 -31.02 -12.62
C ILE A 494 -2.22 -31.82 -12.22
N GLY A 495 -2.26 -33.15 -12.50
CA GLY A 495 -3.41 -33.98 -12.23
C GLY A 495 -4.64 -33.70 -13.12
N PHE A 496 -4.50 -32.80 -14.10
CA PHE A 496 -5.58 -32.47 -15.03
C PHE A 496 -5.73 -33.60 -16.08
N LYS A 497 -6.98 -33.98 -16.36
CA LYS A 497 -7.29 -35.04 -17.33
C LYS A 497 -7.65 -34.48 -18.70
N CYS A 498 -7.18 -35.15 -19.74
CA CYS A 498 -7.48 -34.80 -21.11
C CYS A 498 -8.99 -34.93 -21.39
N PRO A 499 -9.66 -33.89 -21.93
CA PRO A 499 -11.09 -33.94 -22.24
C PRO A 499 -11.47 -35.02 -23.26
N GLU A 500 -10.52 -35.43 -24.14
CA GLU A 500 -10.80 -36.39 -25.20
C GLU A 500 -10.56 -37.85 -24.77
N CYS A 501 -9.52 -38.14 -23.99
CA CYS A 501 -9.13 -39.51 -23.69
C CYS A 501 -8.93 -39.82 -22.19
N ASP A 502 -9.23 -38.88 -21.31
CA ASP A 502 -9.21 -39.01 -19.84
C ASP A 502 -7.84 -39.40 -19.22
N ASN A 503 -6.74 -39.28 -19.99
CA ASN A 503 -5.38 -39.50 -19.49
C ASN A 503 -4.79 -38.21 -18.90
N SER A 504 -3.76 -38.35 -18.05
CA SER A 504 -3.09 -37.20 -17.43
C SER A 504 -2.47 -36.26 -18.46
N MET A 505 -2.45 -34.97 -18.13
CA MET A 505 -1.80 -33.93 -18.91
C MET A 505 -0.66 -33.32 -18.11
N SER A 506 0.50 -33.13 -18.77
CA SER A 506 1.58 -32.30 -18.24
C SER A 506 1.37 -30.86 -18.64
N SER A 507 1.80 -29.93 -17.79
CA SER A 507 1.64 -28.49 -17.94
C SER A 507 3.02 -27.84 -18.07
N LYS A 508 3.17 -26.94 -19.03
CA LYS A 508 4.35 -26.09 -19.19
C LYS A 508 3.91 -24.65 -19.46
N ILE A 509 4.46 -23.70 -18.72
CA ILE A 509 4.21 -22.27 -18.92
C ILE A 509 5.27 -21.69 -19.87
N GLU A 510 4.85 -20.89 -20.85
CA GLU A 510 5.73 -20.24 -21.82
C GLU A 510 5.33 -18.77 -21.96
N PHE A 511 6.28 -17.87 -22.26
CA PHE A 511 6.01 -16.45 -22.51
C PHE A 511 5.52 -16.22 -23.95
N LYS A 512 4.40 -15.56 -24.07
CA LYS A 512 3.87 -15.09 -25.36
C LYS A 512 4.38 -13.69 -25.69
N THR A 513 4.48 -12.83 -24.69
CA THR A 513 5.05 -11.49 -24.78
C THR A 513 5.95 -11.21 -23.56
N TYR A 514 6.74 -10.16 -23.63
CA TYR A 514 7.71 -9.80 -22.60
C TYR A 514 7.55 -8.33 -22.18
N PRO A 515 7.65 -8.00 -20.89
CA PRO A 515 7.68 -6.61 -20.43
C PRO A 515 9.08 -6.02 -20.67
N GLU A 516 9.21 -4.71 -20.72
CA GLU A 516 10.53 -4.07 -20.74
C GLU A 516 11.23 -4.15 -19.37
N THR A 517 10.43 -4.17 -18.29
CA THR A 517 10.88 -4.33 -16.92
C THR A 517 10.13 -5.50 -16.29
N LEU A 518 10.82 -6.59 -16.02
CA LEU A 518 10.24 -7.76 -15.36
C LEU A 518 10.27 -7.57 -13.85
N ILE A 519 9.11 -7.59 -13.22
CA ILE A 519 8.97 -7.58 -11.76
C ILE A 519 8.86 -9.02 -11.28
N VAL A 520 9.76 -9.42 -10.39
CA VAL A 520 9.77 -10.75 -9.78
C VAL A 520 9.48 -10.62 -8.29
N ASN A 521 8.46 -11.31 -7.82
CA ASN A 521 8.04 -11.32 -6.42
C ASN A 521 8.33 -12.69 -5.77
N PRO A 522 9.44 -12.86 -5.04
CA PRO A 522 9.64 -14.04 -4.22
C PRO A 522 8.61 -14.08 -3.10
N THR A 523 7.74 -15.08 -3.09
CA THR A 523 6.64 -15.19 -2.12
C THR A 523 7.17 -15.58 -0.75
N ARG A 524 7.53 -14.58 0.06
CA ARG A 524 8.06 -14.77 1.42
C ARG A 524 6.99 -14.84 2.49
N ILE A 525 5.80 -14.31 2.21
CA ILE A 525 4.68 -14.31 3.13
C ILE A 525 3.72 -15.43 2.73
N LYS A 526 3.44 -16.31 3.65
CA LYS A 526 2.50 -17.43 3.48
C LYS A 526 1.47 -17.43 4.59
N LEU A 527 0.30 -17.96 4.32
CA LEU A 527 -0.73 -18.17 5.33
C LEU A 527 -0.56 -19.55 5.96
N GLU A 528 -0.18 -19.62 7.23
CA GLU A 528 -0.20 -20.83 8.03
C GLU A 528 -1.36 -20.75 9.02
N ASN A 529 -2.34 -21.62 8.88
CA ASN A 529 -3.55 -21.58 9.72
C ASN A 529 -4.24 -20.20 9.75
N TRP A 530 -4.31 -19.54 8.58
CA TRP A 530 -4.85 -18.18 8.39
C TRP A 530 -4.03 -17.06 9.05
N VAL A 531 -2.83 -17.35 9.54
CA VAL A 531 -1.90 -16.37 10.08
C VAL A 531 -0.78 -16.13 9.06
N PRO A 532 -0.48 -14.88 8.71
CA PRO A 532 0.63 -14.58 7.80
C PRO A 532 1.97 -14.83 8.50
N VAL A 533 2.79 -15.70 7.93
CA VAL A 533 4.14 -16.05 8.41
C VAL A 533 5.17 -15.70 7.35
N LYS A 534 6.27 -15.08 7.77
CA LYS A 534 7.37 -14.70 6.89
C LYS A 534 8.44 -15.79 6.82
N THR A 535 8.79 -16.22 5.61
CA THR A 535 9.91 -17.15 5.35
C THR A 535 11.24 -16.40 5.39
N CYS A 536 12.15 -16.84 6.26
CA CYS A 536 13.48 -16.22 6.49
C CYS A 536 14.61 -16.88 5.71
N SER A 537 14.33 -17.55 4.60
CA SER A 537 15.36 -18.18 3.75
C SER A 537 16.20 -17.12 3.00
N LYS A 538 17.51 -17.27 2.98
CA LYS A 538 18.40 -16.44 2.16
C LYS A 538 18.12 -16.72 0.68
N LEU A 539 17.97 -15.67 -0.12
CA LEU A 539 17.71 -15.76 -1.54
C LEU A 539 18.89 -15.20 -2.34
N ILE A 540 19.53 -16.07 -3.13
CA ILE A 540 20.55 -15.65 -4.09
C ILE A 540 19.84 -15.12 -5.33
N VAL A 541 20.03 -13.82 -5.61
CA VAL A 541 19.46 -13.15 -6.78
C VAL A 541 20.55 -13.01 -7.85
N PRO A 542 20.34 -13.52 -9.07
CA PRO A 542 21.32 -13.39 -10.15
C PRO A 542 21.39 -11.96 -10.68
N GLU A 543 22.54 -11.55 -11.21
CA GLU A 543 22.67 -10.24 -11.86
C GLU A 543 21.97 -10.20 -13.22
N THR A 544 21.89 -11.33 -13.90
CA THR A 544 21.27 -11.48 -15.23
C THR A 544 20.43 -12.74 -15.28
N ILE A 545 19.30 -12.66 -15.97
CA ILE A 545 18.41 -13.80 -16.25
C ILE A 545 18.14 -13.82 -17.75
N ASP A 546 18.37 -14.96 -18.41
CA ASP A 546 18.01 -15.18 -19.80
C ASP A 546 16.73 -16.03 -19.89
N LEU A 547 15.68 -15.48 -20.47
CA LEU A 547 14.37 -16.12 -20.62
C LEU A 547 14.13 -16.64 -22.06
N SER A 548 15.14 -16.63 -22.93
CA SER A 548 15.01 -17.02 -24.34
C SER A 548 14.53 -18.45 -24.55
N LEU A 549 14.77 -19.34 -23.58
CA LEU A 549 14.31 -20.74 -23.60
C LEU A 549 12.82 -20.92 -23.24
N LEU A 550 12.16 -19.86 -22.81
CA LEU A 550 10.78 -19.90 -22.32
C LEU A 550 9.78 -19.33 -23.34
N ASP A 551 10.22 -19.12 -24.58
CA ASP A 551 9.36 -18.60 -25.64
C ASP A 551 8.21 -19.54 -25.97
N TYR A 552 7.02 -18.97 -26.13
CA TYR A 552 5.86 -19.70 -26.61
C TYR A 552 6.06 -20.17 -28.07
N THR A 553 5.91 -21.47 -28.24
CA THR A 553 5.88 -22.10 -29.56
C THR A 553 4.44 -22.39 -29.93
N GLU A 554 3.96 -21.78 -31.03
CA GLU A 554 2.60 -21.98 -31.50
C GLU A 554 2.29 -23.46 -31.73
N VAL A 555 1.10 -23.88 -31.33
CA VAL A 555 0.59 -25.23 -31.52
C VAL A 555 -0.31 -25.24 -32.75
N ASP A 556 -0.16 -26.25 -33.61
CA ASP A 556 -1.06 -26.41 -34.77
C ASP A 556 -2.52 -26.55 -34.27
N PRO A 557 -3.47 -25.82 -34.83
CA PRO A 557 -4.90 -25.92 -34.45
C PRO A 557 -5.46 -27.35 -34.50
N THR A 558 -4.88 -28.23 -35.33
CA THR A 558 -5.27 -29.65 -35.41
C THR A 558 -4.86 -30.48 -34.21
N ASP A 559 -3.82 -30.04 -33.52
CA ASP A 559 -3.30 -30.68 -32.31
C ASP A 559 -3.97 -30.16 -31.02
N LEU A 560 -4.92 -29.26 -31.14
CA LEU A 560 -5.69 -28.82 -29.98
C LEU A 560 -6.77 -29.83 -29.61
N VAL A 561 -7.01 -30.01 -28.29
CA VAL A 561 -8.17 -30.77 -27.82
C VAL A 561 -9.44 -30.04 -28.26
N THR A 562 -10.34 -30.77 -28.90
CA THR A 562 -11.69 -30.26 -29.15
C THR A 562 -12.45 -30.31 -27.83
N GLU A 563 -12.78 -29.17 -27.26
CA GLU A 563 -13.76 -29.07 -26.19
C GLU A 563 -15.13 -29.41 -26.82
N SER A 564 -15.39 -30.71 -27.02
CA SER A 564 -16.78 -31.14 -27.11
C SER A 564 -17.36 -30.82 -25.73
N ALA A 565 -18.30 -29.89 -25.65
CA ALA A 565 -19.08 -29.67 -24.45
C ALA A 565 -19.60 -31.06 -24.03
N LYS A 566 -18.99 -31.67 -22.99
CA LYS A 566 -19.50 -32.92 -22.45
C LYS A 566 -20.89 -32.57 -21.97
N LYS A 567 -21.93 -33.01 -22.72
CA LYS A 567 -23.30 -32.85 -22.30
C LYS A 567 -23.35 -33.45 -20.90
N PHE A 568 -23.67 -32.63 -19.90
CA PHE A 568 -23.78 -33.11 -18.53
C PHE A 568 -24.71 -34.32 -18.51
N VAL A 569 -24.23 -35.49 -18.14
CA VAL A 569 -24.98 -36.68 -17.96
C VAL A 569 -25.11 -36.92 -16.45
N PRO A 570 -26.29 -36.71 -15.86
CA PRO A 570 -26.46 -36.87 -14.44
C PRO A 570 -26.27 -38.34 -14.05
N ASN A 571 -25.62 -38.58 -12.89
CA ASN A 571 -25.41 -39.90 -12.36
C ASN A 571 -26.71 -40.43 -11.74
N GLU A 572 -27.35 -41.40 -12.40
CA GLU A 572 -28.63 -41.96 -11.98
C GLU A 572 -28.60 -42.65 -10.58
N ALA A 573 -27.44 -43.16 -10.18
CA ALA A 573 -27.30 -43.74 -8.85
C ALA A 573 -27.37 -42.68 -7.75
N LEU A 574 -26.70 -41.53 -7.97
CA LEU A 574 -26.74 -40.41 -7.04
C LEU A 574 -28.11 -39.74 -7.03
N ILE A 575 -28.79 -39.63 -8.17
CA ILE A 575 -30.18 -39.12 -8.22
C ILE A 575 -31.07 -39.99 -7.33
N SER A 576 -30.99 -41.33 -7.48
CA SER A 576 -31.80 -42.24 -6.69
C SER A 576 -31.56 -42.10 -5.19
N GLN A 577 -30.31 -41.93 -4.78
CA GLN A 577 -29.91 -41.70 -3.40
C GLN A 577 -30.43 -40.36 -2.87
N LEU A 578 -30.31 -39.26 -3.64
CA LEU A 578 -30.81 -37.94 -3.23
C LEU A 578 -32.34 -37.93 -3.07
N ILE A 579 -33.06 -38.64 -3.95
CA ILE A 579 -34.53 -38.83 -3.83
C ILE A 579 -34.87 -39.63 -2.56
N GLU A 580 -34.15 -40.71 -2.29
CA GLU A 580 -34.38 -41.57 -1.14
C GLU A 580 -34.10 -40.85 0.20
N PHE A 581 -33.02 -40.09 0.28
CA PHE A 581 -32.61 -39.38 1.49
C PHE A 581 -33.39 -38.08 1.75
N GLY A 582 -33.66 -37.28 0.70
CA GLY A 582 -34.25 -35.95 0.84
C GLY A 582 -35.68 -35.80 0.35
N GLY A 583 -36.23 -36.80 -0.37
CA GLY A 583 -37.58 -36.73 -0.97
C GLY A 583 -37.73 -35.68 -2.08
N PHE A 584 -36.60 -35.21 -2.65
CA PHE A 584 -36.56 -34.17 -3.63
C PHE A 584 -37.06 -34.65 -5.01
N THR A 585 -37.47 -33.69 -5.86
CA THR A 585 -37.81 -33.99 -7.24
C THR A 585 -36.57 -34.38 -8.05
N ARG A 586 -36.75 -35.22 -9.05
CA ARG A 586 -35.66 -35.61 -9.96
C ARG A 586 -34.93 -34.38 -10.56
N ASN A 587 -35.68 -33.35 -10.93
CA ASN A 587 -35.10 -32.15 -11.52
C ASN A 587 -34.22 -31.35 -10.53
N ALA A 588 -34.65 -31.24 -9.29
CA ALA A 588 -33.85 -30.64 -8.23
C ALA A 588 -32.54 -31.43 -8.00
N CYS A 589 -32.60 -32.77 -7.96
CA CYS A 589 -31.40 -33.60 -7.86
C CYS A 589 -30.46 -33.46 -9.04
N ILE A 590 -30.99 -33.36 -10.29
CA ILE A 590 -30.18 -33.13 -11.50
C ILE A 590 -29.49 -31.78 -11.44
N ARG A 591 -30.15 -30.72 -10.97
CA ARG A 591 -29.57 -29.38 -10.79
C ARG A 591 -28.45 -29.39 -9.75
N ALA A 592 -28.66 -30.03 -8.61
CA ALA A 592 -27.65 -30.17 -7.57
C ALA A 592 -26.42 -30.95 -8.08
N LEU A 593 -26.64 -32.05 -8.80
CA LEU A 593 -25.53 -32.82 -9.37
C LEU A 593 -24.80 -32.05 -10.49
N LYS A 594 -25.50 -31.21 -11.25
CA LYS A 594 -24.86 -30.32 -12.25
C LYS A 594 -24.01 -29.26 -11.53
N ALA A 595 -24.50 -28.65 -10.46
CA ALA A 595 -23.80 -27.64 -9.69
C ALA A 595 -22.54 -28.22 -9.00
N ASN A 596 -22.56 -29.48 -8.62
CA ASN A 596 -21.48 -30.20 -7.94
C ASN A 596 -20.71 -31.17 -8.85
N ASP A 597 -20.85 -31.07 -10.15
CA ASP A 597 -20.18 -31.89 -11.18
C ASP A 597 -20.23 -33.41 -10.92
N ASN A 598 -21.40 -33.91 -10.57
CA ASN A 598 -21.62 -35.32 -10.18
C ASN A 598 -20.72 -35.80 -9.03
N ASN A 599 -20.37 -34.94 -8.09
CA ASN A 599 -19.54 -35.31 -6.94
C ASN A 599 -20.20 -36.48 -6.16
N GLU A 600 -19.40 -37.47 -5.82
CA GLU A 600 -19.88 -38.66 -5.07
C GLU A 600 -20.25 -38.32 -3.62
N ASP A 601 -19.83 -37.17 -3.10
CA ASP A 601 -20.25 -36.70 -1.78
C ASP A 601 -21.70 -36.19 -1.83
N ILE A 602 -22.60 -37.03 -1.36
CA ILE A 602 -24.05 -36.77 -1.33
C ILE A 602 -24.39 -35.55 -0.45
N GLU A 603 -23.64 -35.29 0.63
CA GLU A 603 -23.91 -34.19 1.55
C GLU A 603 -23.81 -32.83 0.84
N LEU A 604 -22.85 -32.67 -0.07
CA LEU A 604 -22.71 -31.44 -0.88
C LEU A 604 -23.94 -31.18 -1.73
N SER A 605 -24.47 -32.25 -2.38
CA SER A 605 -25.65 -32.10 -3.23
C SER A 605 -26.94 -31.95 -2.43
N LEU A 606 -27.05 -32.58 -1.23
CA LEU A 606 -28.14 -32.36 -0.30
C LEU A 606 -28.17 -30.89 0.20
N ASN A 607 -27.05 -30.40 0.66
CA ASN A 607 -26.92 -29.01 1.14
C ASN A 607 -27.29 -28.01 0.01
N TRP A 608 -26.81 -28.26 -1.20
CA TRP A 608 -27.17 -27.43 -2.35
C TRP A 608 -28.68 -27.40 -2.58
N VAL A 609 -29.39 -28.54 -2.53
CA VAL A 609 -30.85 -28.53 -2.70
C VAL A 609 -31.57 -27.84 -1.56
N TYR A 610 -31.10 -27.98 -0.32
CA TYR A 610 -31.68 -27.25 0.82
C TYR A 610 -31.52 -25.76 0.72
N ASP A 611 -30.38 -25.30 0.26
CA ASP A 611 -30.08 -23.86 0.07
C ASP A 611 -30.93 -23.24 -1.08
N HIS A 612 -31.37 -24.09 -2.04
CA HIS A 612 -32.12 -23.65 -3.24
C HIS A 612 -33.57 -24.16 -3.26
N ILE A 613 -34.09 -24.69 -2.13
CA ILE A 613 -35.42 -25.36 -2.07
C ILE A 613 -36.56 -24.37 -2.35
N ASP A 614 -36.37 -23.12 -2.05
CA ASP A 614 -37.34 -22.02 -2.27
C ASP A 614 -37.25 -21.40 -3.65
N ASP A 615 -36.29 -21.81 -4.49
CA ASP A 615 -36.15 -21.30 -5.84
C ASP A 615 -37.33 -21.71 -6.72
N ALA A 616 -37.92 -20.73 -7.41
CA ALA A 616 -39.15 -20.95 -8.18
C ALA A 616 -39.00 -22.01 -9.29
N ASP A 617 -37.79 -22.19 -9.81
CA ASP A 617 -37.47 -23.08 -10.93
C ASP A 617 -36.76 -24.38 -10.51
N ILE A 618 -36.57 -24.63 -9.23
CA ILE A 618 -35.84 -25.80 -8.72
C ILE A 618 -36.39 -27.14 -9.28
N ASN A 619 -37.68 -27.21 -9.51
CA ASN A 619 -38.38 -28.35 -10.01
C ASN A 619 -38.57 -28.39 -11.54
N GLU A 620 -38.14 -27.35 -12.26
CA GLU A 620 -38.22 -27.31 -13.71
C GLU A 620 -37.10 -28.15 -14.36
N PRO A 621 -37.35 -28.77 -15.55
CA PRO A 621 -36.29 -29.41 -16.32
C PRO A 621 -35.19 -28.47 -16.63
N LEU A 622 -33.93 -28.93 -16.62
CA LEU A 622 -32.80 -28.14 -17.13
C LEU A 622 -33.08 -27.79 -18.61
N LYS A 623 -33.15 -26.51 -18.90
CA LYS A 623 -33.18 -26.02 -20.29
C LYS A 623 -31.86 -26.39 -20.94
N GLU A 624 -31.86 -26.93 -22.15
CA GLU A 624 -30.64 -27.14 -22.94
C GLU A 624 -30.00 -25.77 -23.15
N ASP A 625 -28.73 -25.64 -22.83
CA ASP A 625 -27.99 -24.38 -22.88
C ASP A 625 -27.95 -23.89 -24.34
N ASP A 626 -28.77 -22.88 -24.67
CA ASP A 626 -28.54 -22.02 -25.84
C ASP A 626 -27.30 -21.17 -25.48
N GLU A 627 -26.24 -21.27 -26.26
CA GLU A 627 -24.93 -20.62 -26.06
C GLU A 627 -24.99 -19.08 -26.00
N ASN A 628 -26.17 -18.47 -25.89
CA ASN A 628 -26.38 -17.03 -25.86
C ASN A 628 -27.13 -16.48 -24.64
N SER A 629 -27.39 -17.27 -23.60
CA SER A 629 -28.18 -16.80 -22.46
C SER A 629 -27.38 -16.65 -21.18
N LYS A 630 -27.15 -15.38 -20.83
CA LYS A 630 -27.10 -14.77 -19.50
C LYS A 630 -26.18 -15.43 -18.46
N GLY A 631 -24.97 -14.88 -18.33
CA GLY A 631 -24.10 -15.12 -17.19
C GLY A 631 -24.57 -14.42 -15.90
N PHE A 632 -25.90 -14.23 -15.69
CA PHE A 632 -26.49 -13.61 -14.50
C PHE A 632 -27.96 -14.01 -14.38
N ASP A 633 -28.49 -14.01 -13.15
CA ASP A 633 -29.88 -14.33 -12.87
C ASP A 633 -30.82 -13.13 -13.14
N GLU A 634 -32.10 -13.42 -13.38
CA GLU A 634 -33.10 -12.40 -13.73
C GLU A 634 -33.50 -11.55 -12.49
N GLU A 635 -33.28 -12.08 -11.29
CA GLU A 635 -33.55 -11.42 -10.02
C GLU A 635 -32.53 -10.32 -9.76
N SER A 636 -31.27 -10.58 -10.02
CA SER A 636 -30.18 -9.59 -10.02
C SER A 636 -30.46 -8.42 -10.97
N LEU A 637 -30.92 -8.72 -12.18
CA LEU A 637 -31.30 -7.71 -13.14
C LEU A 637 -32.50 -6.87 -12.65
N ASN A 638 -33.53 -7.53 -12.11
CA ASN A 638 -34.70 -6.86 -11.60
C ASN A 638 -34.41 -6.01 -10.39
N MET A 639 -33.52 -6.46 -9.51
CA MET A 639 -33.04 -5.69 -8.37
C MET A 639 -32.37 -4.38 -8.82
N MET A 640 -31.45 -4.45 -9.75
CA MET A 640 -30.78 -3.26 -10.30
C MET A 640 -31.75 -2.32 -11.03
N LYS A 641 -32.73 -2.86 -11.75
CA LYS A 641 -33.79 -2.06 -12.41
C LYS A 641 -34.69 -1.35 -11.39
N SER A 642 -34.98 -1.99 -10.24
CA SER A 642 -35.78 -1.37 -9.17
C SER A 642 -35.10 -0.15 -8.56
N MET A 643 -33.78 -0.03 -8.67
CA MET A 643 -32.99 1.13 -8.27
C MET A 643 -33.03 2.28 -9.31
N GLY A 644 -33.77 2.14 -10.39
CA GLY A 644 -33.92 3.15 -11.44
C GLY A 644 -32.80 3.15 -12.49
N LEU A 645 -31.98 2.10 -12.53
CA LEU A 645 -30.87 1.96 -13.47
C LEU A 645 -31.41 1.46 -14.85
N SER A 646 -30.74 1.89 -15.93
CA SER A 646 -31.07 1.47 -17.29
C SER A 646 -30.85 -0.03 -17.47
N GLU A 647 -31.84 -0.74 -18.00
CA GLU A 647 -31.78 -2.20 -18.24
C GLU A 647 -30.56 -2.61 -19.06
N LYS A 648 -30.22 -1.85 -20.09
CA LYS A 648 -29.04 -2.12 -20.94
C LYS A 648 -27.74 -2.00 -20.15
N LEU A 649 -27.61 -1.00 -19.30
CA LEU A 649 -26.46 -0.82 -18.44
C LEU A 649 -26.38 -1.91 -17.38
N CYS A 650 -27.51 -2.32 -16.80
CA CYS A 650 -27.54 -3.41 -15.83
C CYS A 650 -27.09 -4.73 -16.46
N ILE A 651 -27.58 -5.05 -17.65
CA ILE A 651 -27.16 -6.26 -18.40
C ILE A 651 -25.66 -6.21 -18.70
N LYS A 652 -25.14 -5.06 -19.14
CA LYS A 652 -23.73 -4.89 -19.43
C LYS A 652 -22.88 -5.02 -18.16
N GLY A 653 -23.27 -4.36 -17.09
CA GLY A 653 -22.59 -4.44 -15.78
C GLY A 653 -22.54 -5.86 -15.23
N LEU A 654 -23.67 -6.57 -15.25
CA LEU A 654 -23.76 -7.95 -14.79
C LEU A 654 -22.89 -8.90 -15.62
N LYS A 655 -22.87 -8.73 -16.94
CA LYS A 655 -21.98 -9.54 -17.81
C LYS A 655 -20.50 -9.25 -17.58
N LEU A 656 -20.13 -7.98 -17.40
CA LEU A 656 -18.73 -7.58 -17.15
C LEU A 656 -18.22 -8.00 -15.77
N LYS A 657 -19.13 -8.31 -14.85
CA LYS A 657 -18.81 -8.69 -13.45
C LYS A 657 -19.29 -10.08 -13.10
N ASP A 658 -19.42 -10.95 -14.10
CA ASP A 658 -19.76 -12.38 -13.97
C ASP A 658 -20.97 -12.65 -13.05
N GLY A 659 -21.99 -11.77 -13.13
CA GLY A 659 -23.21 -11.86 -12.33
C GLY A 659 -23.13 -11.30 -10.91
N ASN A 660 -21.98 -10.77 -10.48
CA ASN A 660 -21.87 -10.13 -9.16
C ASN A 660 -22.61 -8.79 -9.13
N VAL A 661 -23.75 -8.74 -8.43
CA VAL A 661 -24.68 -7.61 -8.38
C VAL A 661 -24.03 -6.35 -7.79
N GLU A 662 -23.28 -6.51 -6.70
CA GLU A 662 -22.66 -5.39 -5.98
C GLU A 662 -21.62 -4.67 -6.85
N GLN A 663 -20.75 -5.44 -7.48
CA GLN A 663 -19.76 -4.92 -8.43
C GLN A 663 -20.38 -4.41 -9.73
N ALA A 664 -21.49 -5.00 -10.16
CA ALA A 664 -22.23 -4.53 -11.33
C ALA A 664 -22.92 -3.18 -11.06
N ILE A 665 -23.48 -2.98 -9.88
CA ILE A 665 -24.05 -1.71 -9.44
C ILE A 665 -22.98 -0.61 -9.41
N ASP A 666 -21.84 -0.88 -8.80
CA ASP A 666 -20.70 0.06 -8.75
C ASP A 666 -20.21 0.41 -10.17
N TRP A 667 -20.15 -0.58 -11.04
CA TRP A 667 -19.76 -0.35 -12.43
C TRP A 667 -20.78 0.55 -13.14
N VAL A 668 -22.09 0.29 -13.01
CA VAL A 668 -23.15 1.10 -13.63
C VAL A 668 -23.11 2.54 -13.13
N PHE A 669 -22.97 2.77 -11.82
CA PHE A 669 -22.88 4.13 -11.28
C PHE A 669 -21.61 4.86 -11.74
N SER A 670 -20.53 4.14 -11.97
CA SER A 670 -19.30 4.71 -12.52
C SER A 670 -19.33 5.00 -14.01
N ASN A 671 -20.34 4.46 -14.74
CA ASN A 671 -20.44 4.52 -16.20
C ASN A 671 -21.86 4.91 -16.69
N LEU A 672 -22.50 5.84 -16.01
CA LEU A 672 -23.87 6.29 -16.34
C LEU A 672 -24.02 6.87 -17.76
N ASP A 673 -22.93 7.38 -18.34
CA ASP A 673 -22.89 7.94 -19.69
C ASP A 673 -22.64 6.86 -20.78
N ASP A 674 -22.45 5.59 -20.39
CA ASP A 674 -22.27 4.48 -21.33
C ASP A 674 -23.61 4.14 -22.01
N ASN A 675 -23.60 3.81 -23.30
CA ASN A 675 -24.81 3.51 -24.06
C ASN A 675 -25.44 2.13 -23.74
N GLY A 676 -24.78 1.31 -22.91
CA GLY A 676 -25.22 -0.02 -22.51
C GLY A 676 -25.16 -1.06 -23.64
N GLU A 677 -24.59 -0.73 -24.78
CA GLU A 677 -24.42 -1.70 -25.88
C GLU A 677 -23.23 -2.61 -25.53
N LEU A 678 -23.50 -3.91 -25.57
CA LEU A 678 -22.43 -4.90 -25.56
C LEU A 678 -21.78 -4.84 -26.94
N GLU A 679 -20.52 -4.47 -27.00
CA GLU A 679 -19.73 -4.68 -28.20
C GLU A 679 -19.84 -6.17 -28.52
N ASN A 680 -20.48 -6.48 -29.67
CA ASN A 680 -20.54 -7.86 -30.13
C ASN A 680 -19.10 -8.37 -30.19
N GLU A 681 -18.84 -9.49 -29.53
CA GLU A 681 -17.60 -10.27 -29.68
C GLU A 681 -17.49 -10.83 -31.13
N SER A 682 -17.49 -9.93 -32.10
CA SER A 682 -16.95 -10.23 -33.42
C SER A 682 -15.43 -10.13 -33.26
N LYS A 683 -14.77 -11.26 -32.89
CA LYS A 683 -13.31 -11.42 -32.99
C LYS A 683 -12.54 -10.11 -32.67
N SER A 684 -12.70 -9.53 -31.48
CA SER A 684 -11.69 -8.65 -30.99
C SER A 684 -10.46 -9.53 -30.84
N THR A 685 -9.47 -9.34 -31.68
CA THR A 685 -8.10 -9.78 -31.38
C THR A 685 -7.87 -9.27 -29.96
N LYS A 686 -7.84 -10.21 -28.98
CA LYS A 686 -7.52 -9.89 -27.60
C LYS A 686 -6.28 -9.00 -27.67
N ALA A 687 -6.33 -7.82 -27.06
CA ALA A 687 -5.20 -6.91 -27.10
C ALA A 687 -4.02 -7.66 -26.45
N GLU A 688 -2.95 -7.84 -27.20
CA GLU A 688 -1.72 -8.44 -26.65
C GLU A 688 -1.02 -7.38 -25.80
N HIS A 689 -0.64 -7.76 -24.60
CA HIS A 689 0.11 -6.91 -23.67
C HIS A 689 1.62 -7.15 -23.86
N GLY A 690 2.44 -6.17 -23.46
CA GLY A 690 3.89 -6.29 -23.57
C GLY A 690 4.42 -6.19 -25.00
N ASN A 691 5.62 -6.70 -25.21
CA ASN A 691 6.35 -6.59 -26.47
C ASN A 691 6.66 -7.99 -27.04
N LYS A 692 6.54 -8.14 -28.37
CA LYS A 692 7.03 -9.33 -29.09
C LYS A 692 8.45 -9.08 -29.54
N PHE A 693 9.41 -9.70 -28.85
CA PHE A 693 10.81 -9.71 -29.26
C PHE A 693 11.09 -10.97 -30.10
N LEU A 694 10.72 -10.93 -31.37
CA LEU A 694 10.96 -12.05 -32.28
C LEU A 694 12.47 -12.14 -32.64
N GLY A 695 13.14 -13.17 -32.14
CA GLY A 695 14.54 -13.50 -32.53
C GLY A 695 15.65 -12.72 -31.83
N GLU A 696 15.34 -11.94 -30.79
CA GLU A 696 16.33 -11.24 -29.98
C GLU A 696 16.61 -11.99 -28.67
N GLU A 697 17.81 -11.78 -28.08
CA GLU A 697 18.13 -12.27 -26.74
C GLU A 697 17.21 -11.61 -25.70
N LYS A 698 16.57 -12.44 -24.87
CA LYS A 698 15.63 -11.99 -23.84
C LYS A 698 16.29 -12.04 -22.47
N SER A 699 17.37 -11.28 -22.36
CA SER A 699 18.18 -11.19 -21.16
C SER A 699 17.78 -9.95 -20.35
N TYR A 700 17.42 -10.18 -19.07
CA TYR A 700 17.15 -9.12 -18.11
C TYR A 700 18.32 -8.93 -17.18
N VAL A 701 18.65 -7.68 -16.90
CA VAL A 701 19.68 -7.28 -15.93
C VAL A 701 19.02 -6.78 -14.67
N LEU A 702 19.49 -7.23 -13.51
CA LEU A 702 18.97 -6.79 -12.22
C LEU A 702 19.19 -5.29 -12.04
N GLN A 703 18.12 -4.53 -11.89
CA GLN A 703 18.12 -3.07 -11.79
C GLN A 703 17.82 -2.56 -10.39
N SER A 704 16.87 -3.15 -9.69
CA SER A 704 16.55 -2.79 -8.31
C SER A 704 16.07 -3.97 -7.48
N VAL A 705 16.25 -3.87 -6.17
CA VAL A 705 15.79 -4.88 -5.20
C VAL A 705 15.16 -4.15 -4.03
N ILE A 706 13.89 -4.43 -3.74
CA ILE A 706 13.21 -3.97 -2.53
C ILE A 706 13.39 -5.04 -1.46
N CYS A 707 13.92 -4.67 -0.32
CA CYS A 707 14.15 -5.55 0.81
C CYS A 707 13.34 -5.13 2.02
N HIS A 708 12.81 -6.12 2.75
CA HIS A 708 12.13 -5.92 4.03
C HIS A 708 12.95 -6.53 5.16
N LYS A 709 13.37 -5.72 6.11
CA LYS A 709 14.04 -6.15 7.33
C LYS A 709 13.05 -6.19 8.49
N GLY A 710 12.93 -7.33 9.14
CA GLY A 710 12.01 -7.59 10.24
C GLY A 710 11.49 -9.03 10.18
N ASN A 711 11.16 -9.59 11.34
CA ASN A 711 10.69 -10.97 11.46
C ASN A 711 9.16 -11.10 11.39
N SER A 712 8.42 -10.00 11.52
CA SER A 712 6.96 -9.94 11.41
C SER A 712 6.56 -9.32 10.09
N VAL A 713 5.42 -9.71 9.57
CA VAL A 713 4.79 -9.09 8.39
C VAL A 713 4.18 -7.73 8.72
N HIS A 714 3.86 -7.50 9.98
CA HIS A 714 3.21 -6.28 10.48
C HIS A 714 4.20 -5.24 11.05
N SER A 715 5.49 -5.60 11.16
CA SER A 715 6.52 -4.70 11.68
C SER A 715 7.87 -4.97 11.04
N GLY A 716 8.54 -3.91 10.63
CA GLY A 716 9.84 -3.99 9.98
C GLY A 716 10.16 -2.71 9.23
N HIS A 717 11.09 -2.77 8.30
CA HIS A 717 11.51 -1.62 7.53
C HIS A 717 11.84 -2.01 6.09
N TYR A 718 11.32 -1.25 5.13
CA TYR A 718 11.62 -1.41 3.71
C TYR A 718 12.74 -0.48 3.28
N VAL A 719 13.67 -1.02 2.52
CA VAL A 719 14.71 -0.28 1.81
C VAL A 719 14.79 -0.74 0.37
N THR A 720 15.38 0.06 -0.49
CA THR A 720 15.64 -0.36 -1.87
C THR A 720 17.08 -0.15 -2.28
N PHE A 721 17.61 -1.10 -3.03
CA PHE A 721 18.89 -1.03 -3.70
C PHE A 721 18.63 -0.79 -5.19
N ILE A 722 19.28 0.20 -5.76
CA ILE A 722 19.13 0.55 -7.17
C ILE A 722 20.50 0.61 -7.83
N ARG A 723 20.62 0.04 -9.02
CA ARG A 723 21.81 0.10 -9.83
C ARG A 723 21.90 1.46 -10.52
N LYS A 724 22.99 2.18 -10.31
CA LYS A 724 23.23 3.53 -10.84
C LYS A 724 24.54 3.62 -11.61
N GLU A 725 24.61 4.54 -12.55
CA GLU A 725 25.88 4.93 -13.15
C GLU A 725 26.41 6.18 -12.44
N ILE A 726 27.54 6.05 -11.75
CA ILE A 726 28.22 7.14 -11.05
C ILE A 726 29.64 7.23 -11.57
N ASP A 727 30.04 8.37 -12.09
CA ASP A 727 31.36 8.59 -12.72
C ASP A 727 31.65 7.56 -13.84
N GLY A 728 30.65 7.16 -14.60
CA GLY A 728 30.75 6.16 -15.68
C GLY A 728 30.97 4.72 -15.21
N LYS A 729 30.73 4.42 -13.94
CA LYS A 729 30.78 3.07 -13.36
C LYS A 729 29.40 2.67 -12.86
N SER A 730 29.03 1.43 -13.13
CA SER A 730 27.83 0.83 -12.57
C SER A 730 28.06 0.44 -11.12
N VAL A 731 27.27 1.01 -10.20
CA VAL A 731 27.37 0.80 -8.75
C VAL A 731 25.98 0.60 -8.15
N TRP A 732 25.92 -0.09 -7.03
CA TRP A 732 24.70 -0.21 -6.25
C TRP A 732 24.57 0.95 -5.26
N VAL A 733 23.39 1.50 -5.16
CA VAL A 733 23.05 2.59 -4.22
C VAL A 733 21.87 2.13 -3.37
N LEU A 734 22.05 2.21 -2.06
CA LEU A 734 21.00 1.95 -1.07
C LEU A 734 20.21 3.24 -0.80
N TYR A 735 18.90 3.16 -0.91
CA TYR A 735 17.95 4.19 -0.48
C TYR A 735 17.22 3.68 0.76
N ASN A 736 17.55 4.28 1.89
CA ASN A 736 16.92 4.07 3.18
C ASN A 736 16.19 5.36 3.56
N ASP A 737 14.96 5.49 3.09
CA ASP A 737 14.16 6.71 3.19
C ASP A 737 14.93 7.94 2.65
N GLU A 738 15.24 8.94 3.48
CA GLU A 738 16.00 10.12 3.08
C GLU A 738 17.52 9.87 2.94
N LYS A 739 18.02 8.74 3.45
CA LYS A 739 19.45 8.41 3.42
C LYS A 739 19.82 7.70 2.13
N ILE A 740 20.85 8.18 1.47
CA ILE A 740 21.39 7.59 0.23
C ILE A 740 22.81 7.12 0.52
N VAL A 741 23.11 5.84 0.26
CA VAL A 741 24.41 5.25 0.55
C VAL A 741 24.95 4.53 -0.68
N LYS A 742 26.13 4.90 -1.14
CA LYS A 742 26.83 4.19 -2.22
C LYS A 742 27.47 2.94 -1.65
N LEU A 743 27.21 1.79 -2.29
CA LEU A 743 27.86 0.54 -1.96
C LEU A 743 29.16 0.39 -2.76
N GLU A 744 30.15 -0.23 -2.15
CA GLU A 744 31.32 -0.68 -2.89
C GLU A 744 30.91 -1.85 -3.79
N GLU A 745 31.49 -1.98 -4.97
CA GLU A 745 31.29 -2.89 -6.12
C GLU A 745 30.62 -4.28 -5.90
N SER A 746 29.88 -4.49 -4.81
CA SER A 746 29.26 -5.76 -4.50
C SER A 746 27.76 -5.72 -4.77
N ALA A 747 27.27 -6.73 -5.47
CA ALA A 747 25.84 -6.97 -5.64
C ALA A 747 25.12 -7.09 -4.27
N PRO A 748 23.82 -6.76 -4.18
CA PRO A 748 23.00 -6.90 -2.96
C PRO A 748 23.08 -8.28 -2.29
N ASN A 749 23.45 -9.31 -3.05
CA ASN A 749 23.65 -10.69 -2.57
C ASN A 749 24.72 -10.86 -1.47
N LYS A 750 25.61 -9.87 -1.29
CA LYS A 750 26.65 -9.89 -0.26
C LYS A 750 26.29 -9.08 0.98
N ILE A 751 25.11 -8.50 1.02
CA ILE A 751 24.62 -7.78 2.18
C ILE A 751 24.02 -8.83 3.13
N GLU A 752 24.80 -9.22 4.12
CA GLU A 752 24.30 -10.01 5.23
C GLU A 752 23.48 -9.09 6.13
N ASP A 753 22.14 -9.36 6.19
CA ASP A 753 21.15 -8.73 7.08
C ASP A 753 21.17 -7.22 7.32
#